data_12c66ccea94d86259d14d7e617507d51
#
_entry.id   12c66ccea94d86259d14d7e617507d51
#
_cell.length_a   1.000
_cell.length_b   1.000
_cell.length_c   1.000
_cell.angle_alpha   90.00
_cell.angle_beta   90.00
_cell.angle_gamma   90.00
#
_symmetry.space_group_name_H-M   'P 1'
#
loop_
_entity.id
_entity.type
_entity.pdbx_description
1 polymer ?
#
loop_
_entity_poly.entity_id
_entity_poly.type
_entity_poly.pdbx_seq_one_letter_code
_entity_poly.pdbx_strand_id
1 'polypeptide(L)'
;MNMRKINFTETVLRDANQSLIATRLPYDKFESILETMDKAGYYSAEVWGGATFDVCLRYLQEDPWERLRKIRAKMPNTKLQMLLRGQNILGYKHYPDDVVRKFVEYSVKNGIDIIRIFDALNDVRNLEVAIDETVKQGAHASGTICFTTSPVHTLEKNVAMVKDLQKMGVKSIAIKDMAGIMGPKDAYDLVSAIKDAVPELPVVVHTHCTTGLAFMTYLKAVEAGADVIDTAISPFSGGTAQPATETLAYALRQLGYQVDLDDKVLVKMADFFKGVRADFLADGTLDPISMATDTQCLNYQIPGGMLSNLISQLKMMNAIDKLDEALAETPKVRADLGYPPLVTPTSQMVGSQAVQNVLAGERYKVVGKEIKAYCRGEYGRTPAPIDAKIQKKILGNTPVVKGRFADSLEPEFEKTKKELGDKAKSDEDVLSYIAFPQVAMAFFEDRATGFKKKKEAAPVKPAAPAAPAAAPAPRAPFAGPVYYAAVPVPQTPGYVSRAIQPFAASYQPSYLKMGDREDCTGNFTITIDGKPYQVSVAKADTPTAAPVAAAPVAAAAPAAAAPVAAPTPAPAAAPAAAPAPTAVAAGETPVNSPMPGNIFKVECKPGQAVKAGDVLVVLEAMKREIEVSAPVDGTVKSVSATVGTAVNTDDLLVVLG
;
A
#
# COMPACT_ATOMS: atom_id res chain seq x y z
N MET A 1 -40.75 -12.01 -5.34
CA MET A 1 -39.59 -12.35 -4.48
C MET A 1 -38.92 -11.05 -4.09
N ASN A 2 -38.73 -10.77 -2.80
CA ASN A 2 -37.92 -9.61 -2.41
C ASN A 2 -36.49 -9.85 -2.89
N MET A 3 -36.00 -9.00 -3.80
CA MET A 3 -34.61 -9.03 -4.24
C MET A 3 -33.71 -8.69 -3.08
N ARG A 4 -32.65 -9.49 -2.84
CA ARG A 4 -31.68 -9.17 -1.78
C ARG A 4 -30.92 -7.90 -2.14
N LYS A 5 -30.87 -6.96 -1.21
CA LYS A 5 -30.15 -5.70 -1.36
C LYS A 5 -28.66 -5.88 -1.09
N ILE A 6 -27.81 -5.33 -1.97
CA ILE A 6 -26.36 -5.25 -1.79
C ILE A 6 -25.97 -3.79 -1.66
N ASN A 7 -25.27 -3.48 -0.60
CA ASN A 7 -24.78 -2.14 -0.29
C ASN A 7 -23.31 -1.97 -0.71
N PHE A 8 -22.90 -0.72 -0.93
CA PHE A 8 -21.56 -0.38 -1.39
C PHE A 8 -20.90 0.64 -0.46
N THR A 9 -19.63 0.44 -0.17
CA THR A 9 -18.76 1.46 0.45
C THR A 9 -17.84 2.05 -0.60
N GLU A 10 -17.81 3.36 -0.73
CA GLU A 10 -16.85 4.07 -1.58
C GLU A 10 -15.52 4.26 -0.86
N THR A 11 -14.40 3.95 -1.51
CA THR A 11 -13.06 3.99 -0.91
C THR A 11 -12.13 5.04 -1.50
N VAL A 12 -12.57 5.82 -2.50
CA VAL A 12 -11.73 6.77 -3.24
C VAL A 12 -11.05 7.81 -2.34
N LEU A 13 -11.70 8.22 -1.24
CA LEU A 13 -11.15 9.23 -0.32
C LEU A 13 -10.16 8.68 0.71
N ARG A 14 -10.02 7.36 0.81
CA ARG A 14 -9.09 6.73 1.74
C ARG A 14 -8.28 5.58 1.11
N ASP A 15 -8.83 4.36 0.98
CA ASP A 15 -8.01 3.17 0.64
C ASP A 15 -7.57 3.14 -0.82
N ALA A 16 -8.45 3.51 -1.76
CA ALA A 16 -8.12 3.53 -3.18
C ALA A 16 -7.02 4.57 -3.47
N ASN A 17 -7.15 5.81 -2.96
CA ASN A 17 -6.10 6.79 -3.17
C ASN A 17 -4.81 6.45 -2.38
N GLN A 18 -4.93 5.84 -1.20
CA GLN A 18 -3.75 5.34 -0.48
C GLN A 18 -3.00 4.30 -1.32
N SER A 19 -3.71 3.42 -1.98
CA SER A 19 -3.14 2.32 -2.75
C SER A 19 -2.53 2.79 -4.07
N LEU A 20 -3.13 3.77 -4.73
CA LEU A 20 -2.72 4.24 -6.05
C LEU A 20 -1.75 5.41 -6.02
N ILE A 21 -1.94 6.38 -5.11
CA ILE A 21 -1.19 7.64 -5.04
C ILE A 21 -0.64 7.93 -3.64
N ALA A 22 -0.41 6.89 -2.83
CA ALA A 22 0.18 6.99 -1.49
C ALA A 22 -0.49 8.08 -0.62
N THR A 23 -1.82 8.22 -0.72
CA THR A 23 -2.63 9.18 0.04
C THR A 23 -2.36 10.66 -0.34
N ARG A 24 -1.79 10.93 -1.52
CA ARG A 24 -1.41 12.28 -1.97
C ARG A 24 -2.58 13.09 -2.56
N LEU A 25 -3.83 12.80 -2.19
CA LEU A 25 -5.02 13.53 -2.63
C LEU A 25 -5.33 14.68 -1.65
N PRO A 26 -5.02 15.96 -1.97
CA PRO A 26 -5.34 17.08 -1.09
C PRO A 26 -6.84 17.41 -1.10
N TYR A 27 -7.32 18.04 -0.03
CA TYR A 27 -8.75 18.32 0.16
C TYR A 27 -9.35 19.19 -0.95
N ASP A 28 -8.64 20.20 -1.40
CA ASP A 28 -9.08 21.12 -2.47
C ASP A 28 -9.31 20.43 -3.83
N LYS A 29 -8.60 19.32 -4.08
CA LYS A 29 -8.74 18.51 -5.30
C LYS A 29 -10.04 17.70 -5.36
N PHE A 30 -10.77 17.53 -4.24
CA PHE A 30 -12.03 16.76 -4.24
C PHE A 30 -13.19 17.44 -3.50
N GLU A 31 -12.99 18.59 -2.88
CA GLU A 31 -14.05 19.29 -2.14
C GLU A 31 -15.32 19.48 -2.95
N SER A 32 -15.19 19.91 -4.21
CA SER A 32 -16.33 20.26 -5.08
C SER A 32 -17.22 19.09 -5.45
N ILE A 33 -16.74 17.84 -5.35
CA ILE A 33 -17.52 16.65 -5.69
C ILE A 33 -18.28 16.06 -4.50
N LEU A 34 -17.92 16.42 -3.26
CA LEU A 34 -18.45 15.77 -2.05
C LEU A 34 -19.98 15.79 -1.95
N GLU A 35 -20.62 16.94 -2.24
CA GLU A 35 -22.09 17.06 -2.22
C GLU A 35 -22.77 16.20 -3.30
N THR A 36 -22.06 15.89 -4.38
CA THR A 36 -22.51 14.95 -5.40
C THR A 36 -22.34 13.51 -4.91
N MET A 37 -21.21 13.19 -4.29
CA MET A 37 -20.97 11.87 -3.70
C MET A 37 -22.01 11.51 -2.64
N ASP A 38 -22.42 12.49 -1.82
CA ASP A 38 -23.44 12.30 -0.77
C ASP A 38 -24.81 11.86 -1.32
N LYS A 39 -25.06 12.07 -2.62
CA LYS A 39 -26.31 11.71 -3.31
C LYS A 39 -26.22 10.40 -4.09
N ALA A 40 -25.05 9.75 -4.09
CA ALA A 40 -24.83 8.57 -4.92
C ALA A 40 -25.55 7.30 -4.42
N GLY A 41 -26.00 7.28 -3.16
CA GLY A 41 -26.68 6.12 -2.57
C GLY A 41 -25.73 5.11 -1.92
N TYR A 42 -24.47 5.46 -1.67
CA TYR A 42 -23.56 4.61 -0.93
C TYR A 42 -24.04 4.34 0.51
N TYR A 43 -23.81 3.13 1.00
CA TYR A 43 -24.01 2.78 2.40
C TYR A 43 -23.06 3.56 3.31
N SER A 44 -21.80 3.67 2.88
CA SER A 44 -20.78 4.47 3.55
C SER A 44 -19.72 4.95 2.56
N ALA A 45 -18.96 5.96 2.96
CA ALA A 45 -17.73 6.38 2.31
C ALA A 45 -16.58 6.25 3.30
N GLU A 46 -15.53 5.52 2.94
CA GLU A 46 -14.32 5.44 3.74
C GLU A 46 -13.45 6.67 3.47
N VAL A 47 -13.29 7.53 4.46
CA VAL A 47 -12.72 8.88 4.30
C VAL A 47 -11.46 9.10 5.13
N TRP A 48 -11.18 8.25 6.11
CA TRP A 48 -10.16 8.52 7.11
C TRP A 48 -9.46 7.26 7.62
N GLY A 49 -8.21 7.41 8.11
CA GLY A 49 -7.39 6.33 8.63
C GLY A 49 -5.95 6.76 8.83
N GLY A 50 -5.07 5.83 9.25
CA GLY A 50 -3.71 6.14 9.67
C GLY A 50 -2.86 6.85 8.64
N ALA A 51 -2.84 6.36 7.40
CA ALA A 51 -2.04 6.99 6.34
C ALA A 51 -2.59 8.35 5.93
N THR A 52 -3.92 8.51 5.89
CA THR A 52 -4.55 9.81 5.60
C THR A 52 -4.14 10.84 6.65
N PHE A 53 -4.19 10.46 7.92
CA PHE A 53 -3.82 11.33 9.03
C PHE A 53 -2.34 11.78 8.94
N ASP A 54 -1.42 10.82 8.80
CA ASP A 54 0.02 11.10 8.69
C ASP A 54 0.35 11.98 7.48
N VAL A 55 -0.25 11.67 6.31
CA VAL A 55 0.01 12.41 5.07
C VAL A 55 -0.56 13.82 5.11
N CYS A 56 -1.72 14.04 5.73
CA CYS A 56 -2.25 15.39 5.95
C CYS A 56 -1.23 16.28 6.68
N LEU A 57 -0.69 15.81 7.79
CA LEU A 57 0.29 16.55 8.58
C LEU A 57 1.65 16.71 7.88
N ARG A 58 2.17 15.62 7.28
CA ARG A 58 3.53 15.53 6.79
C ARG A 58 3.73 16.16 5.41
N TYR A 59 2.74 16.06 4.54
CA TYR A 59 2.91 16.38 3.12
C TYR A 59 1.89 17.37 2.56
N LEU A 60 0.64 17.31 3.02
CA LEU A 60 -0.43 18.14 2.48
C LEU A 60 -0.57 19.48 3.21
N GLN A 61 0.06 19.63 4.38
CA GLN A 61 -0.11 20.80 5.26
C GLN A 61 -1.59 21.04 5.64
N GLU A 62 -2.32 19.94 5.83
CA GLU A 62 -3.72 19.92 6.22
C GLU A 62 -3.88 19.42 7.66
N ASP A 63 -4.79 20.04 8.41
CA ASP A 63 -5.22 19.49 9.69
C ASP A 63 -6.16 18.29 9.42
N PRO A 64 -5.79 17.06 9.84
CA PRO A 64 -6.59 15.87 9.54
C PRO A 64 -7.97 15.90 10.19
N TRP A 65 -8.11 16.55 11.35
CA TRP A 65 -9.39 16.69 12.04
C TRP A 65 -10.30 17.71 11.35
N GLU A 66 -9.76 18.85 10.93
CA GLU A 66 -10.47 19.83 10.13
C GLU A 66 -10.92 19.25 8.79
N ARG A 67 -10.05 18.47 8.11
CA ARG A 67 -10.41 17.74 6.89
C ARG A 67 -11.64 16.86 7.11
N LEU A 68 -11.67 16.09 8.21
CA LEU A 68 -12.80 15.22 8.54
C LEU A 68 -14.08 16.04 8.74
N ARG A 69 -14.01 17.13 9.53
CA ARG A 69 -15.18 18.03 9.75
C ARG A 69 -15.70 18.64 8.45
N LYS A 70 -14.81 19.06 7.54
CA LYS A 70 -15.16 19.59 6.22
C LYS A 70 -15.87 18.54 5.35
N ILE A 71 -15.37 17.30 5.35
CA ILE A 71 -16.03 16.18 4.63
C ILE A 71 -17.41 15.94 5.23
N ARG A 72 -17.55 15.83 6.55
CA ARG A 72 -18.86 15.66 7.23
C ARG A 72 -19.84 16.76 6.88
N ALA A 73 -19.40 18.00 6.85
CA ALA A 73 -20.26 19.13 6.51
C ALA A 73 -20.82 19.06 5.08
N LYS A 74 -20.06 18.49 4.13
CA LYS A 74 -20.43 18.32 2.72
C LYS A 74 -21.17 17.01 2.43
N MET A 75 -21.06 16.01 3.30
CA MET A 75 -21.67 14.69 3.16
C MET A 75 -22.52 14.33 4.39
N PRO A 76 -23.62 15.04 4.66
CA PRO A 76 -24.43 14.82 5.85
C PRO A 76 -25.22 13.51 5.83
N ASN A 77 -25.55 12.95 4.67
CA ASN A 77 -26.44 11.79 4.51
C ASN A 77 -25.68 10.47 4.41
N THR A 78 -24.50 10.46 3.83
CA THR A 78 -23.65 9.27 3.71
C THR A 78 -22.90 9.00 5.01
N LYS A 79 -22.92 7.76 5.50
CA LYS A 79 -22.12 7.38 6.67
C LYS A 79 -20.64 7.52 6.36
N LEU A 80 -19.90 8.21 7.22
CA LEU A 80 -18.45 8.31 7.11
C LEU A 80 -17.78 7.17 7.88
N GLN A 81 -16.89 6.49 7.21
CA GLN A 81 -16.15 5.36 7.75
C GLN A 81 -14.66 5.68 7.89
N MET A 82 -14.06 5.17 8.96
CA MET A 82 -12.61 5.16 9.12
C MET A 82 -12.07 3.76 9.35
N LEU A 83 -10.79 3.55 9.02
CA LEU A 83 -10.03 2.37 9.37
C LEU A 83 -9.18 2.64 10.62
N LEU A 84 -9.33 1.80 11.66
CA LEU A 84 -8.61 1.89 12.94
C LEU A 84 -7.86 0.59 13.22
N ARG A 85 -6.57 0.70 13.58
CA ARG A 85 -5.73 -0.46 13.90
C ARG A 85 -5.82 -0.85 15.39
N GLY A 86 -7.04 -1.08 15.91
CA GLY A 86 -7.24 -1.49 17.29
C GLY A 86 -6.36 -0.71 18.27
N GLN A 87 -5.56 -1.43 19.08
CA GLN A 87 -4.66 -0.83 20.07
C GLN A 87 -3.52 0.03 19.48
N ASN A 88 -3.22 -0.11 18.19
CA ASN A 88 -2.23 0.71 17.49
C ASN A 88 -2.81 2.03 16.96
N ILE A 89 -4.10 2.26 17.05
CA ILE A 89 -4.81 3.45 16.53
C ILE A 89 -4.45 3.71 15.06
N LEU A 90 -3.53 4.61 14.82
CA LEU A 90 -3.01 5.01 13.51
C LEU A 90 -1.57 4.54 13.28
N GLY A 91 -0.87 4.14 14.36
CA GLY A 91 0.57 3.91 14.39
C GLY A 91 1.00 2.47 14.20
N TYR A 92 2.25 2.21 14.58
CA TYR A 92 2.94 0.92 14.48
C TYR A 92 3.29 0.32 15.84
N LYS A 93 2.92 0.98 16.95
CA LYS A 93 3.08 0.52 18.34
C LYS A 93 1.72 0.47 19.02
N HIS A 94 1.61 -0.25 20.13
CA HIS A 94 0.45 -0.15 20.99
C HIS A 94 0.46 1.16 21.76
N TYR A 95 -0.71 1.74 21.94
CA TYR A 95 -0.96 2.90 22.80
C TYR A 95 -1.70 2.47 24.07
N PRO A 96 -1.57 3.23 25.19
CA PRO A 96 -2.37 2.97 26.37
C PRO A 96 -3.88 3.20 26.13
N ASP A 97 -4.69 2.57 26.94
CA ASP A 97 -6.15 2.53 26.77
C ASP A 97 -6.82 3.90 26.80
N ASP A 98 -6.30 4.83 27.63
CA ASP A 98 -6.81 6.22 27.69
C ASP A 98 -6.67 6.95 26.34
N VAL A 99 -5.55 6.75 25.65
CA VAL A 99 -5.31 7.32 24.32
C VAL A 99 -6.24 6.69 23.27
N VAL A 100 -6.42 5.36 23.28
CA VAL A 100 -7.33 4.66 22.37
C VAL A 100 -8.77 5.17 22.55
N ARG A 101 -9.24 5.28 23.81
CA ARG A 101 -10.59 5.79 24.09
C ARG A 101 -10.76 7.23 23.64
N LYS A 102 -9.81 8.11 23.95
CA LYS A 102 -9.85 9.51 23.51
C LYS A 102 -9.86 9.63 21.99
N PHE A 103 -9.04 8.84 21.30
CA PHE A 103 -8.99 8.86 19.85
C PHE A 103 -10.32 8.44 19.22
N VAL A 104 -10.97 7.40 19.73
CA VAL A 104 -12.30 6.95 19.28
C VAL A 104 -13.36 8.02 19.57
N GLU A 105 -13.40 8.55 20.81
CA GLU A 105 -14.31 9.64 21.20
C GLU A 105 -14.24 10.83 20.22
N TYR A 106 -13.03 11.33 19.96
CA TYR A 106 -12.83 12.47 19.07
C TYR A 106 -13.09 12.13 17.60
N SER A 107 -12.85 10.89 17.16
CA SER A 107 -13.20 10.46 15.80
C SER A 107 -14.70 10.54 15.57
N VAL A 108 -15.51 10.02 16.51
CA VAL A 108 -16.98 10.07 16.44
C VAL A 108 -17.47 11.51 16.54
N LYS A 109 -16.95 12.30 17.48
CA LYS A 109 -17.29 13.71 17.67
C LYS A 109 -17.04 14.56 16.42
N ASN A 110 -16.00 14.24 15.65
CA ASN A 110 -15.66 14.93 14.41
C ASN A 110 -16.38 14.38 13.16
N GLY A 111 -17.28 13.40 13.32
CA GLY A 111 -18.22 12.99 12.28
C GLY A 111 -18.04 11.59 11.71
N ILE A 112 -17.26 10.71 12.33
CA ILE A 112 -17.19 9.30 11.95
C ILE A 112 -18.41 8.55 12.48
N ASP A 113 -19.12 7.84 11.60
CA ASP A 113 -20.25 6.97 11.92
C ASP A 113 -19.85 5.52 12.09
N ILE A 114 -18.88 5.04 11.29
CA ILE A 114 -18.44 3.64 11.27
C ILE A 114 -16.94 3.58 11.54
N ILE A 115 -16.54 2.86 12.57
CA ILE A 115 -15.13 2.56 12.84
C ILE A 115 -14.88 1.10 12.49
N ARG A 116 -14.12 0.87 11.42
CA ARG A 116 -13.64 -0.44 11.01
C ARG A 116 -12.37 -0.76 11.79
N ILE A 117 -12.48 -1.67 12.76
CA ILE A 117 -11.45 -1.96 13.75
C ILE A 117 -10.79 -3.29 13.41
N PHE A 118 -9.48 -3.29 13.17
CA PHE A 118 -8.71 -4.50 12.87
C PHE A 118 -7.45 -4.60 13.71
N ASP A 119 -6.95 -5.81 13.87
CA ASP A 119 -5.63 -6.10 14.42
C ASP A 119 -4.79 -6.90 13.42
N ALA A 120 -3.51 -6.55 13.27
CA ALA A 120 -2.63 -7.20 12.30
C ALA A 120 -2.38 -8.69 12.57
N LEU A 121 -2.57 -9.16 13.80
CA LEU A 121 -2.43 -10.55 14.21
C LEU A 121 -3.77 -11.29 14.35
N ASN A 122 -4.89 -10.58 14.15
CA ASN A 122 -6.24 -11.06 14.51
C ASN A 122 -6.37 -11.41 16.02
N ASP A 123 -5.60 -10.72 16.87
CA ASP A 123 -5.74 -10.87 18.33
C ASP A 123 -6.87 -9.99 18.83
N VAL A 124 -8.01 -10.62 19.15
CA VAL A 124 -9.24 -9.92 19.60
C VAL A 124 -9.03 -9.05 20.82
N ARG A 125 -8.05 -9.35 21.67
CA ARG A 125 -7.71 -8.55 22.85
C ARG A 125 -7.24 -7.14 22.50
N ASN A 126 -6.64 -6.97 21.32
CA ASN A 126 -6.18 -5.68 20.81
C ASN A 126 -7.33 -4.85 20.20
N LEU A 127 -8.52 -5.44 20.05
CA LEU A 127 -9.72 -4.78 19.49
C LEU A 127 -10.68 -4.30 20.58
N GLU A 128 -10.61 -4.91 21.75
CA GLU A 128 -11.61 -4.78 22.82
C GLU A 128 -11.87 -3.33 23.23
N VAL A 129 -10.82 -2.57 23.55
CA VAL A 129 -10.96 -1.19 24.03
C VAL A 129 -11.52 -0.27 22.96
N ALA A 130 -11.07 -0.44 21.71
CA ALA A 130 -11.56 0.36 20.59
C ALA A 130 -13.03 0.04 20.26
N ILE A 131 -13.44 -1.24 20.34
CA ILE A 131 -14.84 -1.67 20.14
C ILE A 131 -15.72 -1.12 21.27
N ASP A 132 -15.33 -1.33 22.53
CA ASP A 132 -16.06 -0.86 23.70
C ASP A 132 -16.31 0.65 23.63
N GLU A 133 -15.27 1.43 23.34
CA GLU A 133 -15.44 2.87 23.25
C GLU A 133 -16.31 3.29 22.04
N THR A 134 -16.15 2.62 20.88
CA THR A 134 -17.01 2.90 19.73
C THR A 134 -18.49 2.67 20.03
N VAL A 135 -18.80 1.59 20.74
CA VAL A 135 -20.16 1.25 21.18
C VAL A 135 -20.68 2.29 22.18
N LYS A 136 -19.86 2.70 23.17
CA LYS A 136 -20.21 3.75 24.15
C LYS A 136 -20.52 5.09 23.49
N GLN A 137 -19.78 5.47 22.45
CA GLN A 137 -20.03 6.68 21.69
C GLN A 137 -21.27 6.58 20.76
N GLY A 138 -21.96 5.42 20.75
CA GLY A 138 -23.14 5.18 19.91
C GLY A 138 -22.83 4.92 18.43
N ALA A 139 -21.56 4.90 18.05
CA ALA A 139 -21.12 4.67 16.68
C ALA A 139 -21.21 3.19 16.27
N HIS A 140 -20.97 2.91 15.00
CA HIS A 140 -20.98 1.56 14.45
C HIS A 140 -19.57 0.95 14.52
N ALA A 141 -19.35 0.03 15.44
CA ALA A 141 -18.14 -0.79 15.46
C ALA A 141 -18.24 -1.90 14.40
N SER A 142 -17.32 -1.92 13.44
CA SER A 142 -17.17 -2.98 12.44
C SER A 142 -15.94 -3.81 12.79
N GLY A 143 -16.16 -5.01 13.35
CA GLY A 143 -15.08 -5.92 13.73
C GLY A 143 -14.49 -6.61 12.51
N THR A 144 -13.17 -6.66 12.39
CA THR A 144 -12.52 -7.04 11.13
C THR A 144 -11.63 -8.25 11.27
N ILE A 145 -11.75 -9.19 10.34
CA ILE A 145 -10.82 -10.28 10.10
C ILE A 145 -9.82 -9.82 9.04
N CYS A 146 -8.52 -9.83 9.35
CA CYS A 146 -7.47 -9.73 8.34
C CYS A 146 -7.35 -11.09 7.64
N PHE A 147 -7.85 -11.17 6.41
CA PHE A 147 -7.81 -12.41 5.63
C PHE A 147 -6.38 -12.72 5.20
N THR A 148 -6.01 -13.96 5.35
CA THR A 148 -4.77 -14.51 4.80
C THR A 148 -4.88 -16.04 4.74
N THR A 149 -4.03 -16.67 3.97
CA THR A 149 -3.94 -18.13 3.86
C THR A 149 -2.66 -18.64 4.50
N SER A 150 -2.76 -19.70 5.29
CA SER A 150 -1.63 -20.44 5.87
C SER A 150 -2.15 -21.72 6.53
N PRO A 151 -1.25 -22.65 6.94
CA PRO A 151 -1.69 -23.87 7.65
C PRO A 151 -2.44 -23.61 8.95
N VAL A 152 -2.38 -22.39 9.51
CA VAL A 152 -2.96 -22.06 10.81
C VAL A 152 -4.18 -21.13 10.76
N HIS A 153 -4.43 -20.50 9.61
CA HIS A 153 -5.61 -19.66 9.39
C HIS A 153 -6.76 -20.50 8.82
N THR A 154 -7.46 -21.20 9.69
CA THR A 154 -8.56 -22.08 9.31
C THR A 154 -9.91 -21.38 9.40
N LEU A 155 -10.91 -21.93 8.72
CA LEU A 155 -12.28 -21.43 8.75
C LEU A 155 -12.83 -21.39 10.18
N GLU A 156 -12.58 -22.43 10.96
CA GLU A 156 -13.03 -22.55 12.36
C GLU A 156 -12.45 -21.45 13.24
N LYS A 157 -11.17 -21.08 13.05
CA LYS A 157 -10.54 -19.97 13.79
C LYS A 157 -11.17 -18.64 13.44
N ASN A 158 -11.46 -18.40 12.16
CA ASN A 158 -12.14 -17.18 11.73
C ASN A 158 -13.56 -17.11 12.32
N VAL A 159 -14.31 -18.21 12.32
CA VAL A 159 -15.65 -18.26 12.93
C VAL A 159 -15.58 -18.05 14.45
N ALA A 160 -14.58 -18.61 15.12
CA ALA A 160 -14.37 -18.38 16.55
C ALA A 160 -14.12 -16.88 16.83
N MET A 161 -13.25 -16.23 16.05
CA MET A 161 -13.00 -14.80 16.17
C MET A 161 -14.28 -13.97 15.96
N VAL A 162 -15.10 -14.33 14.97
CA VAL A 162 -16.38 -13.64 14.70
C VAL A 162 -17.32 -13.72 15.91
N LYS A 163 -17.43 -14.89 16.54
CA LYS A 163 -18.24 -15.05 17.76
C LYS A 163 -17.73 -14.22 18.93
N ASP A 164 -16.42 -14.04 19.05
CA ASP A 164 -15.85 -13.19 20.08
C ASP A 164 -16.10 -11.71 19.76
N LEU A 165 -15.98 -11.28 18.50
CA LEU A 165 -16.36 -9.93 18.06
C LEU A 165 -17.85 -9.64 18.32
N GLN A 166 -18.75 -10.59 18.02
CA GLN A 166 -20.18 -10.46 18.33
C GLN A 166 -20.42 -10.20 19.82
N LYS A 167 -19.76 -10.96 20.72
CA LYS A 167 -19.85 -10.75 22.17
C LYS A 167 -19.37 -9.36 22.62
N MET A 168 -18.41 -8.76 21.89
CA MET A 168 -17.93 -7.40 22.14
C MET A 168 -18.91 -6.31 21.66
N GLY A 169 -20.02 -6.70 20.98
CA GLY A 169 -21.08 -5.77 20.57
C GLY A 169 -20.83 -5.08 19.23
N VAL A 170 -20.03 -5.67 18.33
CA VAL A 170 -19.88 -5.13 16.96
C VAL A 170 -21.23 -5.17 16.21
N LYS A 171 -21.42 -4.20 15.31
CA LYS A 171 -22.62 -4.08 14.48
C LYS A 171 -22.46 -4.63 13.07
N SER A 172 -21.25 -5.05 12.68
CA SER A 172 -20.95 -5.77 11.43
C SER A 172 -19.62 -6.50 11.54
N ILE A 173 -19.44 -7.49 10.67
CA ILE A 173 -18.17 -8.21 10.48
C ILE A 173 -17.59 -7.80 9.12
N ALA A 174 -16.33 -7.36 9.10
CA ALA A 174 -15.61 -7.09 7.87
C ALA A 174 -14.55 -8.16 7.60
N ILE A 175 -14.47 -8.64 6.37
CA ILE A 175 -13.39 -9.48 5.86
C ILE A 175 -12.47 -8.57 5.06
N LYS A 176 -11.22 -8.41 5.49
CA LYS A 176 -10.24 -7.51 4.85
C LYS A 176 -9.13 -8.32 4.19
N ASP A 177 -9.19 -8.41 2.87
CA ASP A 177 -8.17 -9.00 2.00
C ASP A 177 -7.31 -7.88 1.38
N MET A 178 -6.31 -7.44 2.13
CA MET A 178 -5.43 -6.34 1.71
C MET A 178 -4.48 -6.74 0.58
N ALA A 179 -4.17 -8.03 0.44
CA ALA A 179 -3.27 -8.54 -0.58
C ALA A 179 -3.98 -8.89 -1.90
N GLY A 180 -5.32 -8.97 -1.89
CA GLY A 180 -6.11 -9.39 -3.05
C GLY A 180 -5.92 -10.87 -3.38
N ILE A 181 -5.68 -11.73 -2.37
CA ILE A 181 -5.38 -13.16 -2.52
C ILE A 181 -6.58 -14.06 -2.21
N MET A 182 -7.69 -13.51 -1.71
CA MET A 182 -8.89 -14.27 -1.41
C MET A 182 -9.51 -14.81 -2.70
N GLY A 183 -9.47 -16.12 -2.87
CA GLY A 183 -10.09 -16.78 -4.01
C GLY A 183 -11.63 -16.80 -3.92
N PRO A 184 -12.32 -17.01 -5.04
CA PRO A 184 -13.78 -17.07 -5.07
C PRO A 184 -14.36 -18.14 -4.13
N LYS A 185 -13.69 -19.29 -4.01
CA LYS A 185 -14.11 -20.36 -3.08
C LYS A 185 -13.91 -19.96 -1.63
N ASP A 186 -12.76 -19.34 -1.31
CA ASP A 186 -12.47 -18.89 0.05
C ASP A 186 -13.50 -17.85 0.52
N ALA A 187 -13.88 -16.92 -0.37
CA ALA A 187 -14.90 -15.93 -0.10
C ALA A 187 -16.27 -16.56 0.16
N TYR A 188 -16.67 -17.53 -0.68
CA TYR A 188 -17.95 -18.24 -0.51
C TYR A 188 -17.99 -18.98 0.82
N ASP A 189 -16.97 -19.80 1.10
CA ASP A 189 -16.92 -20.64 2.30
C ASP A 189 -16.88 -19.77 3.58
N LEU A 190 -16.05 -18.72 3.60
CA LEU A 190 -15.89 -17.87 4.77
C LEU A 190 -17.16 -17.04 5.05
N VAL A 191 -17.75 -16.43 4.02
CA VAL A 191 -18.98 -15.64 4.18
C VAL A 191 -20.14 -16.55 4.61
N SER A 192 -20.30 -17.73 3.99
CA SER A 192 -21.33 -18.69 4.39
C SER A 192 -21.17 -19.09 5.85
N ALA A 193 -19.97 -19.47 6.27
CA ALA A 193 -19.70 -19.87 7.66
C ALA A 193 -19.92 -18.73 8.67
N ILE A 194 -19.63 -17.49 8.32
CA ILE A 194 -19.94 -16.34 9.16
C ILE A 194 -21.47 -16.13 9.26
N LYS A 195 -22.19 -16.20 8.13
CA LYS A 195 -23.64 -16.03 8.11
C LYS A 195 -24.36 -17.14 8.89
N ASP A 196 -23.82 -18.37 8.85
CA ASP A 196 -24.34 -19.49 9.64
C ASP A 196 -24.09 -19.28 11.17
N ALA A 197 -22.95 -18.68 11.52
CA ALA A 197 -22.54 -18.49 12.91
C ALA A 197 -23.20 -17.27 13.57
N VAL A 198 -23.39 -16.17 12.83
CA VAL A 198 -23.93 -14.88 13.30
C VAL A 198 -24.85 -14.26 12.22
N PRO A 199 -26.02 -14.89 11.94
CA PRO A 199 -26.88 -14.50 10.83
C PRO A 199 -27.41 -13.07 10.89
N GLU A 200 -27.48 -12.48 12.09
CA GLU A 200 -27.99 -11.13 12.32
C GLU A 200 -26.98 -10.03 11.98
N LEU A 201 -25.67 -10.36 11.93
CA LEU A 201 -24.64 -9.36 11.63
C LEU A 201 -24.44 -9.21 10.12
N PRO A 202 -24.48 -7.98 9.60
CA PRO A 202 -24.05 -7.71 8.24
C PRO A 202 -22.59 -8.10 8.02
N VAL A 203 -22.32 -8.74 6.86
CA VAL A 203 -20.97 -9.09 6.43
C VAL A 203 -20.51 -8.13 5.34
N VAL A 204 -19.37 -7.49 5.59
CA VAL A 204 -18.70 -6.56 4.68
C VAL A 204 -17.49 -7.26 4.07
N VAL A 205 -17.33 -7.20 2.75
CA VAL A 205 -16.17 -7.79 2.08
C VAL A 205 -15.34 -6.70 1.40
N HIS A 206 -14.05 -6.71 1.70
CA HIS A 206 -13.06 -5.79 1.18
C HIS A 206 -11.90 -6.58 0.57
N THR A 207 -11.63 -6.38 -0.71
CA THR A 207 -10.48 -6.97 -1.40
C THR A 207 -9.90 -6.02 -2.44
N HIS A 208 -8.62 -6.18 -2.73
CA HIS A 208 -7.90 -5.42 -3.74
C HIS A 208 -7.81 -6.17 -5.07
N CYS A 209 -7.70 -5.44 -6.17
CA CYS A 209 -7.59 -6.01 -7.51
C CYS A 209 -6.18 -6.51 -7.87
N THR A 210 -5.24 -6.48 -6.92
CA THR A 210 -3.81 -6.76 -7.16
C THR A 210 -3.59 -8.04 -7.97
N THR A 211 -4.29 -9.11 -7.66
CA THR A 211 -4.15 -10.41 -8.34
C THR A 211 -5.15 -10.63 -9.49
N GLY A 212 -6.11 -9.70 -9.68
CA GLY A 212 -7.18 -9.83 -10.67
C GLY A 212 -8.39 -10.66 -10.19
N LEU A 213 -8.36 -11.25 -9.00
CA LEU A 213 -9.44 -12.13 -8.48
C LEU A 213 -10.66 -11.36 -7.96
N ALA A 214 -10.53 -10.10 -7.59
CA ALA A 214 -11.47 -9.36 -6.77
C ALA A 214 -12.95 -9.37 -7.27
N PHE A 215 -13.18 -9.26 -8.58
CA PHE A 215 -14.56 -9.31 -9.12
C PHE A 215 -15.22 -10.67 -8.92
N MET A 216 -14.49 -11.76 -9.15
CA MET A 216 -14.97 -13.12 -8.92
C MET A 216 -15.17 -13.39 -7.43
N THR A 217 -14.27 -12.89 -6.61
CA THR A 217 -14.33 -12.98 -5.15
C THR A 217 -15.57 -12.28 -4.60
N TYR A 218 -15.86 -11.05 -5.05
CA TYR A 218 -17.07 -10.34 -4.63
C TYR A 218 -18.35 -11.02 -5.09
N LEU A 219 -18.38 -11.53 -6.32
CA LEU A 219 -19.55 -12.24 -6.81
C LEU A 219 -19.86 -13.46 -5.91
N LYS A 220 -18.86 -14.26 -5.58
CA LYS A 220 -19.02 -15.43 -4.71
C LYS A 220 -19.32 -15.05 -3.26
N ALA A 221 -18.76 -13.98 -2.75
CA ALA A 221 -19.10 -13.44 -1.43
C ALA A 221 -20.57 -13.00 -1.36
N VAL A 222 -21.05 -12.31 -2.40
CA VAL A 222 -22.44 -11.88 -2.50
C VAL A 222 -23.37 -13.10 -2.60
N GLU A 223 -23.07 -14.09 -3.41
CA GLU A 223 -23.84 -15.34 -3.49
C GLU A 223 -23.94 -16.04 -2.11
N ALA A 224 -22.84 -16.04 -1.34
CA ALA A 224 -22.76 -16.63 0.00
C ALA A 224 -23.46 -15.83 1.11
N GLY A 225 -23.90 -14.58 0.83
CA GLY A 225 -24.63 -13.80 1.81
C GLY A 225 -23.98 -12.49 2.24
N ALA A 226 -22.88 -12.03 1.64
CA ALA A 226 -22.30 -10.71 1.94
C ALA A 226 -23.32 -9.59 1.69
N ASP A 227 -23.38 -8.62 2.60
CA ASP A 227 -24.36 -7.54 2.61
C ASP A 227 -23.78 -6.23 2.07
N VAL A 228 -22.47 -6.03 2.22
CA VAL A 228 -21.76 -4.81 1.79
C VAL A 228 -20.47 -5.21 1.10
N ILE A 229 -20.12 -4.52 0.01
CA ILE A 229 -18.84 -4.66 -0.68
C ILE A 229 -18.15 -3.29 -0.78
N ASP A 230 -16.82 -3.30 -0.60
CA ASP A 230 -16.01 -2.10 -0.73
C ASP A 230 -15.53 -1.94 -2.17
N THR A 231 -15.78 -0.78 -2.75
CA THR A 231 -15.47 -0.49 -4.16
C THR A 231 -14.84 0.89 -4.29
N ALA A 232 -14.31 1.20 -5.46
CA ALA A 232 -13.85 2.53 -5.79
C ALA A 232 -14.46 3.01 -7.11
N ILE A 233 -14.75 4.30 -7.21
CA ILE A 233 -15.16 4.91 -8.49
C ILE A 233 -14.14 4.61 -9.59
N SER A 234 -14.58 4.28 -10.80
CA SER A 234 -13.75 3.65 -11.83
C SER A 234 -12.40 4.31 -12.14
N PRO A 235 -12.23 5.65 -12.13
CA PRO A 235 -10.91 6.25 -12.35
C PRO A 235 -9.87 5.94 -11.26
N PHE A 236 -10.31 5.58 -10.06
CA PHE A 236 -9.45 5.21 -8.93
C PHE A 236 -9.65 3.75 -8.49
N SER A 237 -10.05 2.89 -9.41
CA SER A 237 -10.23 1.45 -9.18
C SER A 237 -9.18 0.61 -9.90
N GLY A 238 -9.10 -0.69 -9.56
CA GLY A 238 -8.22 -1.65 -10.22
C GLY A 238 -6.79 -1.64 -9.68
N GLY A 239 -5.94 -2.53 -10.21
CA GLY A 239 -4.57 -2.69 -9.74
C GLY A 239 -4.50 -2.91 -8.23
N THR A 240 -3.77 -2.06 -7.53
CA THR A 240 -3.65 -2.13 -6.07
C THR A 240 -4.85 -1.56 -5.30
N ALA A 241 -5.87 -1.00 -5.99
CA ALA A 241 -7.11 -0.51 -5.38
C ALA A 241 -8.24 -1.54 -5.45
N GLN A 242 -9.45 -1.12 -5.05
CA GLN A 242 -10.65 -1.95 -5.05
C GLN A 242 -11.27 -2.04 -6.46
N PRO A 243 -12.20 -2.99 -6.69
CA PRO A 243 -12.97 -3.08 -7.93
C PRO A 243 -13.81 -1.84 -8.20
N ALA A 244 -14.06 -1.58 -9.50
CA ALA A 244 -14.89 -0.46 -9.93
C ALA A 244 -16.35 -0.61 -9.46
N THR A 245 -16.87 0.45 -8.81
CA THR A 245 -18.25 0.54 -8.32
C THR A 245 -19.26 0.32 -9.44
N GLU A 246 -19.10 1.03 -10.54
CA GLU A 246 -20.05 1.02 -11.67
C GLU A 246 -20.17 -0.36 -12.30
N THR A 247 -19.02 -1.06 -12.43
CA THR A 247 -18.98 -2.42 -12.99
C THR A 247 -19.73 -3.41 -12.11
N LEU A 248 -19.50 -3.37 -10.80
CA LEU A 248 -20.17 -4.28 -9.87
C LEU A 248 -21.65 -3.94 -9.68
N ALA A 249 -22.01 -2.66 -9.64
CA ALA A 249 -23.41 -2.23 -9.59
C ALA A 249 -24.18 -2.75 -10.80
N TYR A 250 -23.64 -2.59 -12.00
CA TYR A 250 -24.21 -3.12 -13.23
C TYR A 250 -24.36 -4.65 -13.20
N ALA A 251 -23.29 -5.36 -12.87
CA ALA A 251 -23.28 -6.81 -12.86
C ALA A 251 -24.27 -7.41 -11.83
N LEU A 252 -24.31 -6.84 -10.63
CA LEU A 252 -25.22 -7.34 -9.58
C LEU A 252 -26.69 -7.06 -9.91
N ARG A 253 -27.04 -5.94 -10.53
CA ARG A 253 -28.39 -5.69 -11.02
C ARG A 253 -28.79 -6.69 -12.12
N GLN A 254 -27.87 -7.02 -13.04
CA GLN A 254 -28.10 -8.06 -14.07
C GLN A 254 -28.36 -9.44 -13.46
N LEU A 255 -27.77 -9.74 -12.32
CA LEU A 255 -27.95 -10.98 -11.57
C LEU A 255 -29.21 -10.96 -10.67
N GLY A 256 -30.00 -9.87 -10.68
CA GLY A 256 -31.25 -9.78 -9.94
C GLY A 256 -31.09 -9.31 -8.49
N TYR A 257 -29.97 -8.70 -8.12
CA TYR A 257 -29.83 -8.03 -6.81
C TYR A 257 -30.33 -6.59 -6.86
N GLN A 258 -30.83 -6.11 -5.73
CA GLN A 258 -31.16 -4.70 -5.57
C GLN A 258 -29.90 -3.91 -5.26
N VAL A 259 -29.60 -2.88 -6.06
CA VAL A 259 -28.50 -1.93 -5.87
C VAL A 259 -29.04 -0.51 -6.03
N ASP A 260 -29.03 0.26 -4.95
CA ASP A 260 -29.68 1.58 -4.87
C ASP A 260 -28.73 2.75 -5.24
N LEU A 261 -27.65 2.48 -5.95
CA LEU A 261 -26.74 3.51 -6.45
C LEU A 261 -27.36 4.26 -7.64
N ASP A 262 -27.21 5.59 -7.64
CA ASP A 262 -27.66 6.47 -8.73
C ASP A 262 -26.57 6.54 -9.84
N ASP A 263 -26.84 5.89 -10.96
CA ASP A 263 -25.90 5.82 -12.09
C ASP A 263 -25.56 7.19 -12.67
N LYS A 264 -26.49 8.16 -12.63
CA LYS A 264 -26.23 9.53 -13.13
C LYS A 264 -25.26 10.28 -12.21
N VAL A 265 -25.33 10.00 -10.92
CA VAL A 265 -24.38 10.55 -9.94
C VAL A 265 -23.03 9.87 -10.10
N LEU A 266 -23.00 8.54 -10.27
CA LEU A 266 -21.74 7.80 -10.51
C LEU A 266 -21.01 8.30 -11.76
N VAL A 267 -21.73 8.58 -12.86
CA VAL A 267 -21.12 9.16 -14.08
C VAL A 267 -20.46 10.50 -13.78
N LYS A 268 -21.15 11.40 -13.03
CA LYS A 268 -20.57 12.70 -12.66
C LYS A 268 -19.30 12.54 -11.80
N MET A 269 -19.33 11.61 -10.84
CA MET A 269 -18.16 11.29 -10.02
C MET A 269 -17.02 10.75 -10.87
N ALA A 270 -17.30 9.81 -11.77
CA ALA A 270 -16.30 9.25 -12.66
C ALA A 270 -15.68 10.33 -13.56
N ASP A 271 -16.47 11.18 -14.15
CA ASP A 271 -15.96 12.28 -15.01
C ASP A 271 -15.08 13.26 -14.23
N PHE A 272 -15.48 13.59 -12.99
CA PHE A 272 -14.67 14.41 -12.11
C PHE A 272 -13.31 13.75 -11.80
N PHE A 273 -13.33 12.50 -11.32
CA PHE A 273 -12.10 11.80 -10.93
C PHE A 273 -11.22 11.40 -12.10
N LYS A 274 -11.73 11.35 -13.35
CA LYS A 274 -10.90 11.23 -14.56
C LYS A 274 -9.93 12.42 -14.70
N GLY A 275 -10.41 13.65 -14.42
CA GLY A 275 -9.56 14.85 -14.41
C GLY A 275 -8.49 14.77 -13.33
N VAL A 276 -8.89 14.45 -12.10
CA VAL A 276 -7.96 14.28 -10.96
C VAL A 276 -6.89 13.20 -11.25
N ARG A 277 -7.31 12.07 -11.84
CA ARG A 277 -6.38 11.01 -12.25
C ARG A 277 -5.41 11.47 -13.33
N ALA A 278 -5.90 12.23 -14.32
CA ALA A 278 -5.03 12.74 -15.39
C ALA A 278 -3.95 13.68 -14.84
N ASP A 279 -4.29 14.56 -13.89
CA ASP A 279 -3.31 15.40 -13.20
C ASP A 279 -2.20 14.55 -12.54
N PHE A 280 -2.58 13.52 -11.75
CA PHE A 280 -1.63 12.67 -11.03
C PHE A 280 -0.80 11.75 -11.95
N LEU A 281 -1.30 11.39 -13.12
CA LEU A 281 -0.50 10.70 -14.13
C LEU A 281 0.52 11.65 -14.75
N ALA A 282 0.12 12.90 -15.02
CA ALA A 282 0.98 13.89 -15.64
C ALA A 282 2.14 14.34 -14.73
N ASP A 283 1.90 14.45 -13.43
CA ASP A 283 2.92 14.86 -12.45
C ASP A 283 3.73 13.66 -11.88
N GLY A 284 3.36 12.42 -12.26
CA GLY A 284 4.04 11.19 -11.83
C GLY A 284 3.67 10.72 -10.41
N THR A 285 2.70 11.35 -9.74
CA THR A 285 2.20 10.90 -8.42
C THR A 285 1.49 9.55 -8.54
N LEU A 286 0.75 9.32 -9.62
CA LEU A 286 0.18 8.03 -9.98
C LEU A 286 1.13 7.28 -10.91
N ASP A 287 1.82 6.27 -10.38
CA ASP A 287 2.62 5.36 -11.18
C ASP A 287 1.72 4.32 -11.88
N PRO A 288 1.73 4.20 -13.21
CA PRO A 288 0.95 3.20 -13.93
C PRO A 288 1.16 1.76 -13.46
N ILE A 289 2.30 1.44 -12.85
CA ILE A 289 2.59 0.10 -12.31
C ILE A 289 1.61 -0.27 -11.18
N SER A 290 1.15 0.72 -10.40
CA SER A 290 0.18 0.49 -9.33
C SER A 290 -1.20 0.08 -9.85
N MET A 291 -1.46 0.29 -11.13
CA MET A 291 -2.70 -0.09 -11.82
C MET A 291 -2.61 -1.44 -12.52
N ALA A 292 -1.44 -2.05 -12.55
CA ALA A 292 -1.22 -3.36 -13.17
C ALA A 292 -1.67 -4.50 -12.24
N THR A 293 -2.07 -5.61 -12.84
CA THR A 293 -2.31 -6.87 -12.12
C THR A 293 -0.97 -7.57 -11.88
N ASP A 294 -0.74 -8.03 -10.64
CA ASP A 294 0.43 -8.80 -10.26
C ASP A 294 0.01 -10.14 -9.63
N THR A 295 0.10 -11.20 -10.41
CA THR A 295 -0.25 -12.56 -9.97
C THR A 295 0.81 -13.21 -9.08
N GLN A 296 2.02 -12.65 -8.97
CA GLN A 296 3.05 -13.17 -8.07
C GLN A 296 2.64 -13.05 -6.60
N CYS A 297 1.74 -12.11 -6.28
CA CYS A 297 1.13 -12.00 -4.97
C CYS A 297 0.46 -13.31 -4.50
N LEU A 298 -0.06 -14.14 -5.41
CA LEU A 298 -0.63 -15.45 -5.07
C LEU A 298 0.43 -16.44 -4.56
N ASN A 299 1.65 -16.37 -5.09
CA ASN A 299 2.74 -17.26 -4.71
C ASN A 299 3.38 -16.85 -3.38
N TYR A 300 3.71 -15.57 -3.24
CA TYR A 300 4.44 -15.06 -2.07
C TYR A 300 3.54 -14.47 -1.00
N GLN A 301 2.25 -14.25 -1.32
CA GLN A 301 1.23 -13.61 -0.46
C GLN A 301 1.64 -12.22 0.02
N ILE A 302 2.45 -11.53 -0.78
CA ILE A 302 3.00 -10.21 -0.49
C ILE A 302 2.08 -9.16 -1.10
N PRO A 303 1.48 -8.25 -0.30
CA PRO A 303 0.70 -7.13 -0.84
C PRO A 303 1.53 -6.26 -1.80
N GLY A 304 0.91 -5.73 -2.86
CA GLY A 304 1.60 -4.94 -3.89
C GLY A 304 2.42 -3.77 -3.32
N GLY A 305 1.91 -3.07 -2.29
CA GLY A 305 2.64 -2.02 -1.59
C GLY A 305 3.89 -2.52 -0.84
N MET A 306 3.88 -3.78 -0.38
CA MET A 306 5.07 -4.39 0.22
C MET A 306 6.12 -4.73 -0.83
N LEU A 307 5.71 -5.28 -1.98
CA LEU A 307 6.62 -5.59 -3.08
C LEU A 307 7.34 -4.33 -3.57
N SER A 308 6.61 -3.23 -3.77
CA SER A 308 7.20 -1.94 -4.14
C SER A 308 8.22 -1.44 -3.10
N ASN A 309 7.95 -1.65 -1.82
CA ASN A 309 8.89 -1.32 -0.75
C ASN A 309 10.16 -2.20 -0.80
N LEU A 310 10.02 -3.51 -1.00
CA LEU A 310 11.15 -4.43 -1.15
C LEU A 310 12.06 -4.03 -2.32
N ILE A 311 11.46 -3.76 -3.48
CA ILE A 311 12.19 -3.31 -4.67
C ILE A 311 12.92 -1.99 -4.37
N SER A 312 12.26 -1.04 -3.72
CA SER A 312 12.88 0.24 -3.35
C SER A 312 14.04 0.06 -2.39
N GLN A 313 13.89 -0.79 -1.36
CA GLN A 313 14.96 -1.12 -0.42
C GLN A 313 16.16 -1.71 -1.13
N LEU A 314 15.95 -2.75 -1.95
CA LEU A 314 17.03 -3.41 -2.66
C LEU A 314 17.72 -2.50 -3.67
N LYS A 315 16.99 -1.62 -4.35
CA LYS A 315 17.57 -0.58 -5.24
C LYS A 315 18.44 0.41 -4.46
N MET A 316 17.99 0.88 -3.29
CA MET A 316 18.78 1.78 -2.43
C MET A 316 20.07 1.12 -1.93
N MET A 317 20.07 -0.20 -1.76
CA MET A 317 21.23 -0.99 -1.32
C MET A 317 22.05 -1.54 -2.49
N ASN A 318 21.78 -1.12 -3.75
CA ASN A 318 22.39 -1.66 -4.96
C ASN A 318 22.36 -3.20 -5.06
N ALA A 319 21.29 -3.82 -4.53
CA ALA A 319 21.13 -5.27 -4.41
C ALA A 319 19.82 -5.76 -5.07
N ILE A 320 19.39 -5.11 -6.15
CA ILE A 320 18.14 -5.47 -6.84
C ILE A 320 18.18 -6.90 -7.43
N ASP A 321 19.37 -7.39 -7.73
CA ASP A 321 19.64 -8.77 -8.15
C ASP A 321 19.26 -9.82 -7.08
N LYS A 322 19.11 -9.41 -5.82
CA LYS A 322 18.67 -10.23 -4.69
C LYS A 322 17.15 -10.29 -4.48
N LEU A 323 16.37 -9.70 -5.38
CA LEU A 323 14.91 -9.65 -5.23
C LEU A 323 14.28 -11.04 -5.13
N ASP A 324 14.63 -11.94 -6.03
CA ASP A 324 14.06 -13.30 -6.05
C ASP A 324 14.42 -14.09 -4.79
N GLU A 325 15.65 -13.93 -4.29
CA GLU A 325 16.08 -14.54 -3.02
C GLU A 325 15.27 -13.98 -1.83
N ALA A 326 15.02 -12.66 -1.78
CA ALA A 326 14.24 -12.02 -0.73
C ALA A 326 12.77 -12.44 -0.79
N LEU A 327 12.21 -12.57 -1.99
CA LEU A 327 10.86 -13.08 -2.19
C LEU A 327 10.72 -14.53 -1.71
N ALA A 328 11.68 -15.39 -2.03
CA ALA A 328 11.73 -16.79 -1.60
C ALA A 328 11.99 -16.95 -0.08
N GLU A 329 12.66 -15.98 0.56
CA GLU A 329 12.91 -15.97 2.01
C GLU A 329 11.68 -15.50 2.81
N THR A 330 10.84 -14.64 2.23
CA THR A 330 9.66 -14.04 2.91
C THR A 330 8.69 -15.08 3.51
N PRO A 331 8.28 -16.15 2.79
CA PRO A 331 7.42 -17.18 3.38
C PRO A 331 8.07 -17.92 4.56
N LYS A 332 9.41 -18.10 4.54
CA LYS A 332 10.15 -18.76 5.61
C LYS A 332 10.19 -17.89 6.87
N VAL A 333 10.47 -16.59 6.72
CA VAL A 333 10.42 -15.63 7.83
C VAL A 333 9.01 -15.56 8.40
N ARG A 334 7.98 -15.56 7.54
CA ARG A 334 6.58 -15.58 7.98
C ARG A 334 6.25 -16.82 8.81
N ALA A 335 6.70 -18.00 8.38
CA ALA A 335 6.49 -19.25 9.11
C ALA A 335 7.19 -19.23 10.48
N ASP A 336 8.46 -18.83 10.54
CA ASP A 336 9.23 -18.70 11.77
C ASP A 336 8.57 -17.79 12.80
N LEU A 337 7.93 -16.70 12.34
CA LEU A 337 7.25 -15.71 13.17
C LEU A 337 5.79 -16.10 13.52
N GLY A 338 5.38 -17.35 13.29
CA GLY A 338 4.05 -17.84 13.66
C GLY A 338 2.94 -17.43 12.70
N TYR A 339 3.26 -17.27 11.42
CA TYR A 339 2.33 -16.99 10.33
C TYR A 339 1.50 -15.70 10.49
N PRO A 340 2.08 -14.54 10.80
CA PRO A 340 1.30 -13.31 10.82
C PRO A 340 0.60 -13.06 9.48
N PRO A 341 -0.62 -12.51 9.47
CA PRO A 341 -1.19 -11.93 8.25
C PRO A 341 -0.26 -10.86 7.71
N LEU A 342 -0.07 -10.82 6.37
CA LEU A 342 0.79 -9.82 5.74
C LEU A 342 0.01 -8.52 5.47
N VAL A 343 -0.40 -7.88 6.55
CA VAL A 343 -1.02 -6.56 6.59
C VAL A 343 -0.08 -5.58 7.32
N THR A 344 -0.33 -4.28 7.21
CA THR A 344 0.47 -3.29 7.96
C THR A 344 0.23 -3.44 9.48
N PRO A 345 1.28 -3.53 10.35
CA PRO A 345 2.71 -3.36 10.04
C PRO A 345 3.45 -4.67 9.73
N THR A 346 2.87 -5.84 9.96
CA THR A 346 3.53 -7.16 9.89
C THR A 346 4.13 -7.47 8.52
N SER A 347 3.48 -7.04 7.43
CA SER A 347 4.01 -7.19 6.08
C SER A 347 5.38 -6.53 5.91
N GLN A 348 5.53 -5.29 6.40
CA GLN A 348 6.79 -4.55 6.33
C GLN A 348 7.88 -5.20 7.20
N MET A 349 7.50 -5.68 8.39
CA MET A 349 8.42 -6.34 9.32
C MET A 349 8.99 -7.63 8.72
N VAL A 350 8.11 -8.48 8.19
CA VAL A 350 8.49 -9.76 7.56
C VAL A 350 9.36 -9.52 6.32
N GLY A 351 8.96 -8.57 5.45
CA GLY A 351 9.71 -8.28 4.24
C GLY A 351 11.09 -7.69 4.51
N SER A 352 11.18 -6.70 5.40
CA SER A 352 12.46 -6.12 5.78
C SER A 352 13.39 -7.16 6.41
N GLN A 353 12.87 -8.08 7.24
CA GLN A 353 13.68 -9.16 7.81
C GLN A 353 14.14 -10.16 6.75
N ALA A 354 13.32 -10.47 5.76
CA ALA A 354 13.70 -11.33 4.65
C ALA A 354 14.86 -10.71 3.84
N VAL A 355 14.79 -9.43 3.53
CA VAL A 355 15.89 -8.69 2.88
C VAL A 355 17.14 -8.73 3.72
N GLN A 356 17.05 -8.45 5.03
CA GLN A 356 18.22 -8.49 5.93
C GLN A 356 18.85 -9.88 6.01
N ASN A 357 18.05 -10.95 6.04
CA ASN A 357 18.57 -12.33 6.04
C ASN A 357 19.40 -12.63 4.78
N VAL A 358 18.88 -12.21 3.62
CA VAL A 358 19.57 -12.43 2.33
C VAL A 358 20.86 -11.61 2.23
N LEU A 359 20.80 -10.32 2.57
CA LEU A 359 21.97 -9.45 2.50
C LEU A 359 23.06 -9.83 3.50
N ALA A 360 22.70 -10.28 4.70
CA ALA A 360 23.64 -10.71 5.73
C ALA A 360 24.25 -12.10 5.47
N GLY A 361 23.69 -12.85 4.49
CA GLY A 361 24.10 -14.24 4.19
C GLY A 361 23.78 -15.25 5.30
N GLU A 362 23.18 -14.81 6.40
CA GLU A 362 22.78 -15.64 7.54
C GLU A 362 21.43 -15.15 8.10
N ARG A 363 20.50 -16.08 8.31
CA ARG A 363 19.17 -15.78 8.83
C ARG A 363 19.22 -15.25 10.26
N TYR A 364 18.59 -14.11 10.50
CA TYR A 364 18.51 -13.43 11.80
C TYR A 364 19.89 -13.08 12.41
N LYS A 365 20.87 -12.78 11.57
CA LYS A 365 22.14 -12.19 12.00
C LYS A 365 21.95 -10.72 12.35
N VAL A 366 21.16 -10.02 11.53
CA VAL A 366 20.71 -8.65 11.75
C VAL A 366 19.21 -8.67 11.99
N VAL A 367 18.75 -8.07 13.08
CA VAL A 367 17.33 -8.09 13.48
C VAL A 367 16.90 -6.68 13.89
N GLY A 368 15.88 -6.15 13.20
CA GLY A 368 15.30 -4.85 13.51
C GLY A 368 14.59 -4.82 14.87
N LYS A 369 14.43 -3.62 15.44
CA LYS A 369 13.78 -3.46 16.75
C LYS A 369 12.32 -3.92 16.73
N GLU A 370 11.62 -3.75 15.62
CA GLU A 370 10.22 -4.17 15.50
C GLU A 370 10.07 -5.70 15.53
N ILE A 371 11.00 -6.44 14.90
CA ILE A 371 11.00 -7.91 14.99
C ILE A 371 11.32 -8.36 16.42
N LYS A 372 12.24 -7.67 17.12
CA LYS A 372 12.50 -7.95 18.54
C LYS A 372 11.27 -7.71 19.39
N ALA A 373 10.59 -6.57 19.22
CA ALA A 373 9.35 -6.22 19.92
C ALA A 373 8.22 -7.22 19.61
N TYR A 374 8.10 -7.62 18.33
CA TYR A 374 7.16 -8.66 17.89
C TYR A 374 7.43 -9.99 18.61
N CYS A 375 8.68 -10.45 18.60
CA CYS A 375 9.08 -11.70 19.28
C CYS A 375 8.90 -11.62 20.79
N ARG A 376 8.96 -10.43 21.41
CA ARG A 376 8.64 -10.22 22.81
C ARG A 376 7.14 -10.28 23.11
N GLY A 377 6.27 -10.21 22.10
CA GLY A 377 4.82 -10.20 22.26
C GLY A 377 4.19 -8.82 22.45
N GLU A 378 4.91 -7.74 22.13
CA GLU A 378 4.41 -6.36 22.23
C GLU A 378 3.33 -6.03 21.21
N TYR A 379 3.18 -6.84 20.17
CA TYR A 379 2.13 -6.70 19.14
C TYR A 379 0.90 -7.56 19.40
N GLY A 380 0.93 -8.39 20.45
CA GLY A 380 -0.15 -9.31 20.78
C GLY A 380 0.22 -10.79 20.55
N ARG A 381 -0.80 -11.65 20.58
CA ARG A 381 -0.64 -13.09 20.41
C ARG A 381 -0.55 -13.44 18.92
N THR A 382 0.53 -14.10 18.54
CA THR A 382 0.74 -14.60 17.19
C THR A 382 -0.25 -15.72 16.83
N PRO A 383 -0.64 -15.87 15.55
CA PRO A 383 -1.59 -16.92 15.11
C PRO A 383 -1.14 -18.35 15.42
N ALA A 384 0.17 -18.59 15.41
CA ALA A 384 0.83 -19.80 15.88
C ALA A 384 2.05 -19.43 16.73
N PRO A 385 2.60 -20.34 17.56
CA PRO A 385 3.84 -20.08 18.28
C PRO A 385 4.99 -19.71 17.32
N ILE A 386 5.78 -18.72 17.72
CA ILE A 386 7.04 -18.38 17.04
C ILE A 386 7.98 -19.57 17.19
N ASP A 387 8.80 -19.86 16.16
CA ASP A 387 9.82 -20.90 16.28
C ASP A 387 10.74 -20.63 17.48
N ALA A 388 10.81 -21.58 18.42
CA ALA A 388 11.47 -21.38 19.71
C ALA A 388 12.99 -21.12 19.58
N LYS A 389 13.66 -21.70 18.56
CA LYS A 389 15.08 -21.48 18.30
C LYS A 389 15.30 -20.08 17.76
N ILE A 390 14.44 -19.65 16.85
CA ILE A 390 14.48 -18.30 16.27
C ILE A 390 14.16 -17.25 17.34
N GLN A 391 13.11 -17.44 18.14
CA GLN A 391 12.76 -16.53 19.23
C GLN A 391 13.93 -16.40 20.23
N LYS A 392 14.57 -17.51 20.61
CA LYS A 392 15.75 -17.48 21.47
C LYS A 392 16.96 -16.79 20.82
N LYS A 393 17.18 -17.02 19.51
CA LYS A 393 18.27 -16.35 18.76
C LYS A 393 18.05 -14.82 18.76
N ILE A 394 16.81 -14.36 18.59
CA ILE A 394 16.45 -12.94 18.51
C ILE A 394 16.48 -12.25 19.88
N LEU A 395 15.92 -12.88 20.90
CA LEU A 395 15.68 -12.26 22.21
C LEU A 395 16.79 -12.59 23.25
N GLY A 396 17.56 -13.65 23.04
CA GLY A 396 18.47 -14.14 24.08
C GLY A 396 17.72 -14.49 25.36
N ASN A 397 18.00 -13.76 26.43
CA ASN A 397 17.36 -13.93 27.74
C ASN A 397 16.27 -12.88 28.02
N THR A 398 15.93 -12.04 27.05
CA THR A 398 14.88 -11.01 27.23
C THR A 398 13.52 -11.68 27.45
N PRO A 399 12.78 -11.33 28.53
CA PRO A 399 11.51 -11.95 28.85
C PRO A 399 10.44 -11.63 27.80
N VAL A 400 9.54 -12.58 27.56
CA VAL A 400 8.36 -12.41 26.70
C VAL A 400 7.22 -11.84 27.52
N VAL A 401 6.45 -10.92 26.95
CA VAL A 401 5.27 -10.31 27.55
C VAL A 401 4.19 -11.38 27.73
N LYS A 402 3.62 -11.44 28.94
CA LYS A 402 2.48 -12.29 29.24
C LYS A 402 1.23 -11.41 29.32
N GLY A 403 0.19 -11.77 28.56
CA GLY A 403 -1.06 -10.99 28.54
C GLY A 403 -1.13 -9.98 27.40
N ARG A 404 -1.90 -8.92 27.59
CA ARG A 404 -2.05 -7.82 26.64
C ARG A 404 -0.98 -6.77 26.96
N PHE A 405 -0.16 -6.42 25.97
CA PHE A 405 0.95 -5.47 26.18
C PHE A 405 0.47 -4.10 26.67
N ALA A 406 -0.66 -3.64 26.16
CA ALA A 406 -1.23 -2.36 26.57
C ALA A 406 -1.53 -2.25 28.08
N ASP A 407 -1.76 -3.37 28.76
CA ASP A 407 -1.98 -3.39 30.22
C ASP A 407 -0.73 -2.99 31.02
N SER A 408 0.44 -3.00 30.40
CA SER A 408 1.71 -2.56 30.99
C SER A 408 2.05 -1.10 30.68
N LEU A 409 1.23 -0.41 29.88
CA LEU A 409 1.46 0.97 29.50
C LEU A 409 0.77 1.93 30.48
N GLU A 410 1.51 2.94 30.91
CA GLU A 410 0.95 4.00 31.76
C GLU A 410 0.05 4.93 30.94
N PRO A 411 -1.02 5.50 31.53
CA PRO A 411 -1.84 6.50 30.85
C PRO A 411 -1.01 7.69 30.34
N GLU A 412 -1.21 8.06 29.08
CA GLU A 412 -0.35 9.02 28.38
C GLU A 412 -1.04 10.35 28.04
N PHE A 413 -2.38 10.34 27.84
CA PHE A 413 -3.08 11.49 27.27
C PHE A 413 -2.95 12.77 28.13
N GLU A 414 -3.33 12.71 29.41
CA GLU A 414 -3.30 13.87 30.32
C GLU A 414 -1.86 14.33 30.61
N LYS A 415 -0.91 13.40 30.66
CA LYS A 415 0.52 13.71 30.81
C LYS A 415 1.01 14.51 29.60
N THR A 416 0.79 14.03 28.39
CA THR A 416 1.20 14.69 27.16
C THR A 416 0.50 16.04 26.97
N LYS A 417 -0.78 16.15 27.35
CA LYS A 417 -1.51 17.42 27.33
C LYS A 417 -0.85 18.48 28.21
N LYS A 418 -0.39 18.11 29.39
CA LYS A 418 0.35 19.02 30.30
C LYS A 418 1.72 19.37 29.76
N GLU A 419 2.44 18.42 29.15
CA GLU A 419 3.77 18.64 28.57
C GLU A 419 3.72 19.57 27.35
N LEU A 420 2.69 19.48 26.53
CA LEU A 420 2.52 20.34 25.36
C LEU A 420 2.10 21.77 25.74
N GLY A 421 1.29 21.93 26.79
CA GLY A 421 0.78 23.26 27.21
C GLY A 421 0.16 24.02 26.02
N ASP A 422 0.57 25.29 25.84
CA ASP A 422 0.04 26.17 24.79
C ASP A 422 0.42 25.78 23.34
N LYS A 423 1.30 24.79 23.15
CA LYS A 423 1.65 24.28 21.82
C LYS A 423 0.49 23.49 21.17
N ALA A 424 -0.31 22.83 21.98
CA ALA A 424 -1.54 22.17 21.54
C ALA A 424 -2.73 23.11 21.74
N LYS A 425 -3.49 23.37 20.69
CA LYS A 425 -4.69 24.24 20.72
C LYS A 425 -5.95 23.50 21.11
N SER A 426 -5.92 22.17 21.04
CA SER A 426 -7.07 21.30 21.32
C SER A 426 -6.62 19.90 21.74
N ASP A 427 -7.55 19.10 22.20
CA ASP A 427 -7.31 17.69 22.50
C ASP A 427 -6.97 16.87 21.24
N GLU A 428 -7.48 17.29 20.07
CA GLU A 428 -7.11 16.73 18.77
C GLU A 428 -5.63 16.96 18.45
N ASP A 429 -5.07 18.11 18.81
CA ASP A 429 -3.62 18.37 18.67
C ASP A 429 -2.81 17.43 19.58
N VAL A 430 -3.28 17.20 20.81
CA VAL A 430 -2.63 16.25 21.73
C VAL A 430 -2.62 14.85 21.14
N LEU A 431 -3.75 14.38 20.59
CA LEU A 431 -3.85 13.08 19.93
C LEU A 431 -2.96 13.00 18.68
N SER A 432 -2.88 14.09 17.91
CA SER A 432 -1.99 14.18 16.75
C SER A 432 -0.52 14.05 17.15
N TYR A 433 -0.13 14.71 18.24
CA TYR A 433 1.22 14.61 18.78
C TYR A 433 1.54 13.21 19.32
N ILE A 434 0.64 12.60 20.09
CA ILE A 434 0.84 11.23 20.61
C ILE A 434 1.03 10.23 19.45
N ALA A 435 0.24 10.39 18.37
CA ALA A 435 0.33 9.52 17.20
C ALA A 435 1.61 9.74 16.39
N PHE A 436 2.01 11.00 16.19
CA PHE A 436 3.14 11.42 15.32
C PHE A 436 3.90 12.62 15.91
N PRO A 437 4.68 12.44 16.99
CA PRO A 437 5.20 13.54 17.79
C PRO A 437 5.93 14.62 16.99
N GLN A 438 6.89 14.22 16.17
CA GLN A 438 7.72 15.15 15.44
C GLN A 438 7.01 15.82 14.26
N VAL A 439 6.18 15.02 13.56
CA VAL A 439 5.39 15.51 12.42
C VAL A 439 4.34 16.52 12.89
N ALA A 440 3.67 16.23 14.00
CA ALA A 440 2.69 17.11 14.59
C ALA A 440 3.34 18.41 15.10
N MET A 441 4.50 18.34 15.74
CA MET A 441 5.23 19.54 16.17
C MET A 441 5.62 20.43 14.98
N ALA A 442 6.19 19.85 13.93
CA ALA A 442 6.52 20.61 12.72
C ALA A 442 5.27 21.25 12.09
N PHE A 443 4.15 20.49 12.05
CA PHE A 443 2.88 21.02 11.57
C PHE A 443 2.35 22.17 12.45
N PHE A 444 2.46 22.08 13.78
CA PHE A 444 2.02 23.17 14.68
C PHE A 444 2.86 24.44 14.49
N GLU A 445 4.16 24.31 14.26
CA GLU A 445 5.06 25.42 13.94
C GLU A 445 4.72 26.05 12.59
N ASP A 446 4.52 25.24 11.55
CA ASP A 446 4.10 25.69 10.23
C ASP A 446 2.72 26.40 10.30
N ARG A 447 1.76 25.84 11.05
CA ARG A 447 0.44 26.43 11.28
C ARG A 447 0.55 27.79 12.01
N ALA A 448 1.43 27.92 12.99
CA ALA A 448 1.63 29.16 13.75
C ALA A 448 2.27 30.25 12.88
N THR A 449 3.09 29.89 11.90
CA THR A 449 3.77 30.83 10.98
C THR A 449 3.02 31.08 9.68
N GLY A 450 1.81 30.47 9.50
CA GLY A 450 0.94 30.66 8.34
C GLY A 450 1.38 29.85 7.10
N PHE A 451 1.87 28.61 7.30
CA PHE A 451 2.27 27.70 6.22
C PHE A 451 3.05 28.41 5.10
N LYS A 452 4.31 28.71 5.32
CA LYS A 452 5.19 29.18 4.25
C LYS A 452 5.11 28.16 3.12
N LYS A 453 4.66 28.58 1.91
CA LYS A 453 4.64 27.70 0.73
C LYS A 453 6.00 27.01 0.64
N LYS A 454 6.09 25.76 1.02
CA LYS A 454 7.23 24.92 0.69
C LYS A 454 7.33 25.00 -0.83
N LYS A 455 8.43 25.54 -1.35
CA LYS A 455 8.80 25.33 -2.73
C LYS A 455 8.61 23.83 -2.97
N GLU A 456 7.68 23.46 -3.83
CA GLU A 456 7.52 22.08 -4.25
C GLU A 456 8.92 21.54 -4.50
N ALA A 457 9.31 20.52 -3.78
CA ALA A 457 10.48 19.75 -4.14
C ALA A 457 10.20 19.34 -5.58
N ALA A 458 11.01 19.84 -6.51
CA ALA A 458 10.86 19.53 -7.93
C ALA A 458 10.68 18.00 -8.01
N PRO A 459 9.68 17.51 -8.77
CA PRO A 459 9.47 16.08 -8.90
C PRO A 459 10.82 15.47 -9.22
N VAL A 460 11.23 14.47 -8.48
CA VAL A 460 12.44 13.71 -8.78
C VAL A 460 12.17 13.16 -10.17
N LYS A 461 12.71 13.85 -11.18
CA LYS A 461 12.62 13.43 -12.56
C LYS A 461 13.08 11.97 -12.56
N PRO A 462 12.28 11.01 -13.00
CA PRO A 462 12.75 9.65 -13.13
C PRO A 462 14.07 9.74 -13.89
N ALA A 463 15.14 9.16 -13.37
CA ALA A 463 16.39 9.07 -14.10
C ALA A 463 16.04 8.57 -15.50
N ALA A 464 16.42 9.32 -16.53
CA ALA A 464 16.17 8.92 -17.90
C ALA A 464 16.58 7.44 -18.01
N PRO A 465 15.75 6.58 -18.62
CA PRO A 465 16.10 5.17 -18.74
C PRO A 465 17.51 5.13 -19.33
N ALA A 466 18.42 4.45 -18.62
CA ALA A 466 19.76 4.22 -19.12
C ALA A 466 19.60 3.66 -20.54
N ALA A 467 20.35 4.21 -21.48
CA ALA A 467 20.33 3.74 -22.86
C ALA A 467 20.35 2.21 -22.86
N PRO A 468 19.48 1.54 -23.63
CA PRO A 468 19.36 0.09 -23.57
C PRO A 468 20.75 -0.50 -23.79
N ALA A 469 21.22 -1.27 -22.81
CA ALA A 469 22.42 -2.08 -22.98
C ALA A 469 22.22 -2.89 -24.26
N ALA A 470 23.24 -2.94 -25.12
CA ALA A 470 23.19 -3.63 -26.39
C ALA A 470 22.51 -4.98 -26.24
N ALA A 471 21.46 -5.21 -27.04
CA ALA A 471 20.69 -6.44 -27.01
C ALA A 471 21.64 -7.64 -27.11
N PRO A 472 21.50 -8.68 -26.27
CA PRO A 472 22.25 -9.92 -26.45
C PRO A 472 21.92 -10.48 -27.84
N ALA A 473 22.96 -10.98 -28.53
CA ALA A 473 22.83 -11.56 -29.85
C ALA A 473 21.69 -12.58 -29.92
N PRO A 474 20.93 -12.64 -31.00
CA PRO A 474 19.76 -13.53 -31.12
C PRO A 474 20.20 -14.98 -30.92
N ARG A 475 19.63 -15.64 -29.92
CA ARG A 475 19.78 -17.10 -29.75
C ARG A 475 19.11 -17.79 -30.94
N ALA A 476 19.81 -18.75 -31.51
CA ALA A 476 19.30 -19.60 -32.58
C ALA A 476 17.93 -20.21 -32.22
N PRO A 477 17.00 -20.33 -33.18
CA PRO A 477 15.68 -20.90 -32.93
C PRO A 477 15.81 -22.35 -32.48
N PHE A 478 15.14 -22.69 -31.39
CA PHE A 478 15.02 -24.05 -30.90
C PHE A 478 14.19 -24.86 -31.91
N ALA A 479 14.84 -25.65 -32.72
CA ALA A 479 14.21 -26.61 -33.61
C ALA A 479 14.05 -27.95 -32.87
N GLY A 480 12.89 -28.17 -32.26
CA GLY A 480 12.50 -29.45 -31.72
C GLY A 480 10.97 -29.53 -31.56
N PRO A 481 10.31 -30.61 -32.01
CA PRO A 481 8.89 -30.74 -31.84
C PRO A 481 8.53 -30.93 -30.37
N VAL A 482 7.65 -30.06 -29.83
CA VAL A 482 7.08 -30.23 -28.51
C VAL A 482 6.00 -31.28 -28.57
N TYR A 483 6.27 -32.49 -28.09
CA TYR A 483 5.26 -33.50 -27.86
C TYR A 483 4.49 -33.21 -26.58
N TYR A 484 3.23 -32.88 -26.69
CA TYR A 484 2.30 -32.92 -25.56
C TYR A 484 1.96 -34.39 -25.29
N ALA A 485 2.50 -34.96 -24.23
CA ALA A 485 2.05 -36.27 -23.73
C ALA A 485 0.65 -36.02 -23.08
N ALA A 486 -0.38 -36.61 -23.69
CA ALA A 486 -1.69 -36.66 -23.08
C ALA A 486 -1.62 -37.52 -21.81
N VAL A 487 -1.83 -36.91 -20.64
CA VAL A 487 -2.00 -37.66 -19.39
C VAL A 487 -3.40 -38.28 -19.40
N PRO A 488 -3.57 -39.59 -19.19
CA PRO A 488 -4.90 -40.18 -19.11
C PRO A 488 -5.62 -39.70 -17.86
N VAL A 489 -6.79 -39.07 -18.03
CA VAL A 489 -7.69 -38.75 -16.95
C VAL A 489 -8.37 -40.03 -16.47
N PRO A 490 -8.34 -40.39 -15.17
CA PRO A 490 -9.07 -41.54 -14.64
C PRO A 490 -10.57 -41.31 -14.79
N GLN A 491 -11.25 -42.23 -15.47
CA GLN A 491 -12.71 -42.24 -15.58
C GLN A 491 -13.32 -42.70 -14.26
N THR A 492 -14.01 -41.81 -13.56
CA THR A 492 -14.87 -42.16 -12.43
C THR A 492 -16.26 -42.52 -12.99
N PRO A 493 -16.84 -43.67 -12.66
CA PRO A 493 -18.17 -44.02 -13.13
C PRO A 493 -19.24 -43.23 -12.37
N GLY A 494 -20.13 -42.56 -13.10
CA GLY A 494 -21.34 -42.00 -12.50
C GLY A 494 -21.78 -40.59 -12.92
N TYR A 495 -21.14 -39.95 -13.90
CA TYR A 495 -21.65 -38.69 -14.42
C TYR A 495 -22.43 -38.92 -15.73
N VAL A 496 -23.77 -38.79 -15.66
CA VAL A 496 -24.62 -38.70 -16.84
C VAL A 496 -24.43 -37.33 -17.46
N SER A 497 -23.70 -37.26 -18.58
CA SER A 497 -23.59 -36.03 -19.36
C SER A 497 -24.95 -35.73 -20.01
N ARG A 498 -25.68 -34.76 -19.49
CA ARG A 498 -26.72 -34.10 -20.30
C ARG A 498 -26.00 -33.34 -21.41
N ALA A 499 -26.24 -33.78 -22.63
CA ALA A 499 -25.85 -33.09 -23.84
C ALA A 499 -26.41 -31.68 -23.77
N ILE A 500 -25.50 -30.69 -23.67
CA ILE A 500 -25.83 -29.27 -23.85
C ILE A 500 -26.11 -29.12 -25.33
N GLN A 501 -27.38 -28.95 -25.70
CA GLN A 501 -27.74 -28.53 -27.05
C GLN A 501 -27.04 -27.21 -27.35
N PRO A 502 -26.45 -27.05 -28.55
CA PRO A 502 -25.85 -25.77 -28.90
C PRO A 502 -26.95 -24.72 -28.93
N PHE A 503 -26.80 -23.70 -28.09
CA PHE A 503 -27.60 -22.50 -28.14
C PHE A 503 -27.24 -21.81 -29.48
N ALA A 504 -28.05 -22.01 -30.51
CA ALA A 504 -28.04 -21.19 -31.70
C ALA A 504 -28.66 -19.83 -31.34
N ALA A 505 -27.96 -19.05 -30.56
CA ALA A 505 -28.26 -17.65 -30.44
C ALA A 505 -27.57 -16.97 -31.61
N SER A 506 -28.35 -16.44 -32.53
CA SER A 506 -27.95 -15.49 -33.54
C SER A 506 -27.48 -14.16 -32.85
N TYR A 507 -26.29 -14.19 -32.24
CA TYR A 507 -25.59 -12.98 -31.89
C TYR A 507 -24.90 -12.52 -33.15
N GLN A 508 -25.59 -11.68 -33.92
CA GLN A 508 -24.92 -10.82 -34.91
C GLN A 508 -24.32 -9.65 -34.17
N PRO A 509 -23.00 -9.56 -34.06
CA PRO A 509 -22.39 -8.32 -33.59
C PRO A 509 -22.83 -7.21 -34.55
N SER A 510 -23.48 -6.19 -34.02
CA SER A 510 -23.77 -4.97 -34.75
C SER A 510 -22.44 -4.24 -34.98
N TYR A 511 -21.70 -4.64 -36.00
CA TYR A 511 -20.69 -3.78 -36.55
C TYR A 511 -21.41 -2.54 -37.12
N LEU A 512 -21.04 -1.37 -36.68
CA LEU A 512 -21.36 -0.14 -37.35
C LEU A 512 -21.16 -0.37 -38.85
N LYS A 513 -22.23 -0.35 -39.64
CA LYS A 513 -22.12 -0.23 -41.08
C LYS A 513 -21.42 1.10 -41.37
N MET A 514 -20.12 1.05 -41.50
CA MET A 514 -19.43 2.09 -42.26
C MET A 514 -19.89 1.91 -43.70
N GLY A 515 -20.54 2.97 -44.20
CA GLY A 515 -21.09 2.98 -45.55
C GLY A 515 -20.05 2.58 -46.57
N ASP A 516 -20.54 2.00 -47.67
CA ASP A 516 -19.79 1.52 -48.84
C ASP A 516 -18.61 2.45 -49.18
N ARG A 517 -17.45 2.13 -48.64
CA ARG A 517 -16.18 2.68 -49.12
C ARG A 517 -15.54 1.63 -50.01
N GLU A 518 -15.35 2.02 -51.23
CA GLU A 518 -14.57 1.32 -52.24
C GLU A 518 -13.26 0.80 -51.64
N ASP A 519 -12.86 -0.37 -52.09
CA ASP A 519 -11.68 -1.13 -51.66
C ASP A 519 -10.47 -0.24 -51.38
N CYS A 520 -10.10 -0.08 -50.11
CA CYS A 520 -8.89 0.63 -49.69
C CYS A 520 -7.65 -0.27 -49.87
N THR A 521 -7.37 -0.69 -51.09
CA THR A 521 -6.09 -1.34 -51.44
C THR A 521 -5.25 -0.35 -52.20
N GLY A 522 -3.96 -0.22 -51.88
CA GLY A 522 -3.06 0.73 -52.54
C GLY A 522 -1.83 1.08 -51.70
N ASN A 523 -1.02 1.91 -52.28
CA ASN A 523 0.17 2.46 -51.61
C ASN A 523 -0.17 3.84 -51.05
N PHE A 524 0.04 4.01 -49.76
CA PHE A 524 -0.23 5.25 -49.04
C PHE A 524 1.05 5.82 -48.44
N THR A 525 1.16 7.14 -48.42
CA THR A 525 2.20 7.82 -47.64
C THR A 525 1.61 8.35 -46.36
N ILE A 526 2.08 7.86 -45.23
CA ILE A 526 1.68 8.31 -43.89
C ILE A 526 2.83 9.14 -43.31
N THR A 527 2.52 10.34 -42.83
CA THR A 527 3.53 11.18 -42.17
C THR A 527 3.36 11.10 -40.66
N ILE A 528 4.41 10.64 -39.94
CA ILE A 528 4.46 10.56 -38.48
C ILE A 528 5.65 11.42 -38.05
N ASP A 529 5.41 12.37 -37.15
CA ASP A 529 6.44 13.32 -36.65
C ASP A 529 7.24 14.00 -37.77
N GLY A 530 6.54 14.40 -38.84
CA GLY A 530 7.15 15.07 -40.00
C GLY A 530 7.96 14.16 -40.94
N LYS A 531 7.99 12.83 -40.69
CA LYS A 531 8.69 11.86 -41.55
C LYS A 531 7.68 11.05 -42.37
N PRO A 532 7.84 10.96 -43.70
CA PRO A 532 6.96 10.16 -44.55
C PRO A 532 7.32 8.67 -44.50
N TYR A 533 6.29 7.83 -44.36
CA TYR A 533 6.37 6.38 -44.46
C TYR A 533 5.48 5.89 -45.60
N GLN A 534 6.00 4.97 -46.43
CA GLN A 534 5.22 4.31 -47.47
C GLN A 534 4.55 3.05 -46.87
N VAL A 535 3.24 2.96 -46.96
CA VAL A 535 2.45 1.82 -46.48
C VAL A 535 1.66 1.24 -47.63
N SER A 536 1.85 -0.05 -47.90
CA SER A 536 1.06 -0.81 -48.89
C SER A 536 -0.02 -1.62 -48.18
N VAL A 537 -1.27 -1.45 -48.59
CA VAL A 537 -2.43 -2.22 -48.06
C VAL A 537 -2.95 -3.13 -49.17
N ALA A 538 -3.02 -4.44 -48.90
CA ALA A 538 -3.55 -5.47 -49.81
C ALA A 538 -4.59 -6.34 -49.12
N LYS A 539 -5.52 -6.96 -49.87
CA LYS A 539 -6.47 -7.92 -49.34
C LYS A 539 -5.76 -9.20 -48.85
N ALA A 540 -6.21 -9.76 -47.75
CA ALA A 540 -5.56 -10.90 -47.08
C ALA A 540 -5.59 -12.23 -47.86
N ASP A 541 -6.36 -12.31 -48.94
CA ASP A 541 -6.59 -13.57 -49.67
C ASP A 541 -5.66 -13.76 -50.92
N THR A 542 -4.68 -12.88 -51.09
CA THR A 542 -3.73 -13.03 -52.21
C THR A 542 -2.41 -13.61 -51.71
N PRO A 543 -1.88 -14.71 -52.26
CA PRO A 543 -0.60 -15.24 -51.82
C PRO A 543 0.52 -14.25 -52.16
N THR A 544 1.15 -13.74 -51.11
CA THR A 544 2.27 -12.82 -51.19
C THR A 544 3.52 -13.52 -51.71
N ALA A 545 4.04 -13.09 -52.85
CA ALA A 545 5.43 -13.38 -53.26
C ALA A 545 6.40 -12.79 -52.25
N ALA A 546 7.46 -13.52 -51.93
CA ALA A 546 8.48 -13.09 -50.99
C ALA A 546 9.10 -11.73 -51.36
N PRO A 547 9.39 -10.86 -50.37
CA PRO A 547 9.97 -9.55 -50.67
C PRO A 547 11.39 -9.69 -51.18
N VAL A 548 11.65 -9.17 -52.39
CA VAL A 548 13.00 -8.97 -52.92
C VAL A 548 13.60 -7.78 -52.16
N ALA A 549 14.72 -8.00 -51.53
CA ALA A 549 15.48 -6.95 -50.86
C ALA A 549 15.97 -5.89 -51.85
N ALA A 550 15.47 -4.67 -51.77
CA ALA A 550 15.99 -3.53 -52.51
C ALA A 550 17.27 -3.02 -51.86
N ALA A 551 18.34 -2.94 -52.63
CA ALA A 551 19.61 -2.35 -52.21
C ALA A 551 19.46 -0.84 -51.93
N PRO A 552 20.24 -0.26 -51.01
CA PRO A 552 20.12 1.14 -50.65
C PRO A 552 20.70 2.03 -51.76
N VAL A 553 19.88 2.93 -52.26
CA VAL A 553 20.32 4.02 -53.15
C VAL A 553 20.91 5.13 -52.29
N ALA A 554 22.19 5.44 -52.48
CA ALA A 554 22.89 6.54 -51.84
C ALA A 554 22.30 7.88 -52.30
N ALA A 555 21.77 8.67 -51.41
CA ALA A 555 21.38 10.05 -51.66
C ALA A 555 22.56 10.99 -51.39
N ALA A 556 22.86 11.82 -52.40
CA ALA A 556 23.90 12.84 -52.36
C ALA A 556 23.56 13.93 -51.33
N ALA A 557 24.53 14.35 -50.54
CA ALA A 557 24.43 15.40 -49.53
C ALA A 557 24.38 16.79 -50.19
N PRO A 558 23.56 17.73 -49.73
CA PRO A 558 23.73 19.14 -50.03
C PRO A 558 24.73 19.79 -49.07
N ALA A 559 25.53 20.69 -49.61
CA ALA A 559 26.60 21.42 -48.95
C ALA A 559 26.12 22.27 -47.77
N ALA A 560 26.91 22.26 -46.70
CA ALA A 560 26.68 23.01 -45.47
C ALA A 560 26.95 24.50 -45.64
N ALA A 561 26.02 25.36 -45.17
CA ALA A 561 26.30 26.74 -44.85
C ALA A 561 26.66 26.84 -43.36
N ALA A 562 27.74 27.54 -43.05
CA ALA A 562 28.26 27.71 -41.70
C ALA A 562 27.33 28.57 -40.81
N PRO A 563 27.08 28.22 -39.55
CA PRO A 563 26.39 29.11 -38.61
C PRO A 563 27.37 30.05 -37.91
N VAL A 564 26.93 31.29 -37.80
CA VAL A 564 27.57 32.36 -37.03
C VAL A 564 27.47 32.04 -35.54
N ALA A 565 28.57 32.17 -34.83
CA ALA A 565 28.66 31.91 -33.40
C ALA A 565 27.86 32.94 -32.57
N ALA A 566 26.98 32.44 -31.67
CA ALA A 566 26.37 33.21 -30.58
C ALA A 566 27.21 33.08 -29.30
N PRO A 567 27.27 34.10 -28.42
CA PRO A 567 28.19 34.11 -27.30
C PRO A 567 27.77 33.14 -26.18
N THR A 568 28.75 32.43 -25.66
CA THR A 568 28.66 31.47 -24.54
C THR A 568 28.26 32.20 -23.25
N PRO A 569 27.27 31.72 -22.49
CA PRO A 569 27.08 32.16 -21.09
C PRO A 569 28.16 31.59 -20.20
N ALA A 570 28.64 32.39 -19.26
CA ALA A 570 29.63 32.03 -18.27
C ALA A 570 29.16 30.81 -17.41
N PRO A 571 30.05 29.94 -16.91
CA PRO A 571 29.69 28.81 -16.13
C PRO A 571 29.10 29.25 -14.78
N ALA A 572 27.90 28.75 -14.44
CA ALA A 572 27.36 28.83 -13.09
C ALA A 572 28.26 28.04 -12.13
N ALA A 573 28.55 28.62 -10.99
CA ALA A 573 29.38 28.06 -9.94
C ALA A 573 28.86 26.66 -9.54
N ALA A 574 29.77 25.70 -9.49
CA ALA A 574 29.51 24.35 -9.00
C ALA A 574 29.02 24.40 -7.54
N PRO A 575 28.10 23.49 -7.13
CA PRO A 575 27.75 23.34 -5.71
C PRO A 575 28.99 22.98 -4.91
N ALA A 576 29.13 23.58 -3.72
CA ALA A 576 30.25 23.34 -2.81
C ALA A 576 30.40 21.84 -2.57
N ALA A 577 31.61 21.35 -2.76
CA ALA A 577 32.01 19.98 -2.49
C ALA A 577 31.70 19.64 -1.01
N ALA A 578 31.13 18.46 -0.80
CA ALA A 578 31.00 17.86 0.53
C ALA A 578 32.39 17.81 1.21
N PRO A 579 32.49 18.02 2.53
CA PRO A 579 33.77 17.96 3.22
C PRO A 579 34.39 16.56 3.01
N ALA A 580 35.69 16.55 2.71
CA ALA A 580 36.48 15.36 2.50
C ALA A 580 36.40 14.44 3.73
N PRO A 581 36.42 13.10 3.59
CA PRO A 581 36.36 12.19 4.72
C PRO A 581 37.54 12.45 5.66
N THR A 582 37.20 12.69 6.93
CA THR A 582 38.19 12.82 8.00
C THR A 582 38.92 11.48 8.14
N ALA A 583 40.21 11.46 7.94
CA ALA A 583 41.02 10.25 8.10
C ALA A 583 40.94 9.79 9.57
N VAL A 584 40.54 8.54 9.80
CA VAL A 584 40.48 7.91 11.12
C VAL A 584 41.90 7.58 11.52
N ALA A 585 42.38 8.02 12.70
CA ALA A 585 43.71 7.75 13.19
C ALA A 585 43.85 6.31 13.71
N ALA A 586 45.10 5.80 13.76
CA ALA A 586 45.35 4.44 14.27
C ALA A 586 44.96 4.36 15.77
N GLY A 587 44.02 3.47 16.11
CA GLY A 587 43.47 3.31 17.46
C GLY A 587 42.10 3.89 17.68
N GLU A 588 41.51 4.56 16.67
CA GLU A 588 40.14 5.07 16.71
C GLU A 588 39.14 4.10 16.02
N THR A 589 37.96 4.00 16.54
CA THR A 589 36.90 3.15 16.02
C THR A 589 35.88 3.98 15.22
N PRO A 590 35.80 3.80 13.89
CA PRO A 590 34.79 4.47 13.09
C PRO A 590 33.42 3.82 13.34
N VAL A 591 32.39 4.66 13.49
CA VAL A 591 30.99 4.25 13.50
C VAL A 591 30.35 4.77 12.22
N ASN A 592 30.07 3.83 11.31
CA ASN A 592 29.57 4.13 9.98
C ASN A 592 28.06 3.90 9.90
N SER A 593 27.42 4.50 8.89
CA SER A 593 26.01 4.25 8.60
C SER A 593 25.79 2.81 8.13
N PRO A 594 24.90 2.04 8.77
CA PRO A 594 24.62 0.67 8.37
C PRO A 594 23.80 0.56 7.07
N MET A 595 23.20 1.66 6.62
CA MET A 595 22.36 1.72 5.44
C MET A 595 22.15 3.17 4.97
N PRO A 596 21.67 3.37 3.72
CA PRO A 596 21.30 4.70 3.25
C PRO A 596 20.09 5.24 4.01
N GLY A 597 20.13 6.52 4.34
CA GLY A 597 19.02 7.19 5.05
C GLY A 597 19.30 8.67 5.23
N ASN A 598 18.39 9.39 5.90
CA ASN A 598 18.63 10.75 6.35
C ASN A 598 19.00 10.73 7.82
N ILE A 599 19.97 11.55 8.23
CA ILE A 599 20.29 11.72 9.64
C ILE A 599 19.11 12.44 10.30
N PHE A 600 18.45 11.71 11.17
CA PHE A 600 17.25 12.16 11.84
C PHE A 600 17.58 12.87 13.17
N LYS A 601 18.49 12.30 13.93
CA LYS A 601 18.93 12.84 15.22
C LYS A 601 20.36 12.44 15.51
N VAL A 602 21.10 13.30 16.18
CA VAL A 602 22.44 13.03 16.71
C VAL A 602 22.34 13.12 18.23
N GLU A 603 22.58 11.98 18.91
CA GLU A 603 22.42 11.85 20.37
C GLU A 603 23.74 12.01 21.13
N CYS A 604 24.86 12.10 20.42
CA CYS A 604 26.19 12.24 21.04
C CYS A 604 26.83 13.58 20.70
N LYS A 605 27.81 13.97 21.53
CA LYS A 605 28.61 15.19 21.33
C LYS A 605 30.09 14.83 21.43
N PRO A 606 30.99 15.54 20.72
CA PRO A 606 32.43 15.40 20.90
C PRO A 606 32.83 15.55 22.37
N GLY A 607 33.67 14.65 22.87
CA GLY A 607 34.10 14.59 24.27
C GLY A 607 33.21 13.79 25.20
N GLN A 608 32.08 13.28 24.75
CA GLN A 608 31.17 12.47 25.57
C GLN A 608 31.70 11.04 25.71
N ALA A 609 31.72 10.49 26.92
CA ALA A 609 31.96 9.09 27.19
C ALA A 609 30.69 8.27 26.88
N VAL A 610 30.85 7.17 26.15
CA VAL A 610 29.76 6.28 25.74
C VAL A 610 30.14 4.81 25.99
N LYS A 611 29.14 3.98 26.24
CA LYS A 611 29.29 2.53 26.40
C LYS A 611 28.84 1.80 25.13
N ALA A 612 29.37 0.60 24.94
CA ALA A 612 28.89 -0.27 23.88
C ALA A 612 27.35 -0.48 23.98
N GLY A 613 26.64 -0.16 22.90
CA GLY A 613 25.18 -0.17 22.83
C GLY A 613 24.50 1.18 23.01
N ASP A 614 25.20 2.23 23.48
CA ASP A 614 24.63 3.58 23.56
C ASP A 614 24.33 4.12 22.16
N VAL A 615 23.16 4.72 21.96
CA VAL A 615 22.75 5.29 20.67
C VAL A 615 23.52 6.59 20.41
N LEU A 616 24.20 6.67 19.28
CA LEU A 616 24.98 7.81 18.86
C LEU A 616 24.27 8.68 17.83
N VAL A 617 23.67 8.04 16.83
CA VAL A 617 22.95 8.68 15.73
C VAL A 617 21.70 7.89 15.43
N VAL A 618 20.60 8.60 15.13
CA VAL A 618 19.37 7.99 14.62
C VAL A 618 19.21 8.39 13.16
N LEU A 619 19.08 7.40 12.29
CA LEU A 619 18.80 7.59 10.87
C LEU A 619 17.31 7.40 10.61
N GLU A 620 16.73 8.22 9.74
CA GLU A 620 15.44 7.92 9.15
C GLU A 620 15.67 7.23 7.79
N ALA A 621 15.34 5.95 7.72
CA ALA A 621 15.31 5.20 6.48
C ALA A 621 13.93 4.57 6.29
N MET A 622 13.29 4.83 5.16
CA MET A 622 11.98 4.24 4.79
C MET A 622 10.85 4.49 5.81
N LYS A 623 10.79 5.70 6.37
CA LYS A 623 9.82 6.09 7.41
C LYS A 623 10.02 5.36 8.75
N ARG A 624 11.23 4.87 9.02
CA ARG A 624 11.62 4.21 10.27
C ARG A 624 12.86 4.86 10.84
N GLU A 625 12.90 4.91 12.15
CA GLU A 625 14.09 5.32 12.88
C GLU A 625 15.03 4.13 13.05
N ILE A 626 16.29 4.29 12.68
CA ILE A 626 17.34 3.29 12.80
C ILE A 626 18.41 3.84 13.71
N GLU A 627 18.56 3.20 14.86
CA GLU A 627 19.55 3.59 15.85
C GLU A 627 20.92 3.04 15.46
N VAL A 628 21.91 3.91 15.37
CA VAL A 628 23.31 3.57 15.20
C VAL A 628 23.99 3.72 16.55
N SER A 629 24.36 2.58 17.14
CA SER A 629 24.92 2.52 18.49
C SER A 629 26.42 2.37 18.50
N ALA A 630 27.07 2.75 19.61
CA ALA A 630 28.48 2.54 19.83
C ALA A 630 28.84 1.04 19.81
N PRO A 631 29.79 0.61 18.99
CA PRO A 631 30.23 -0.80 18.95
C PRO A 631 31.12 -1.19 20.14
N VAL A 632 31.75 -0.23 20.78
CA VAL A 632 32.68 -0.41 21.93
C VAL A 632 32.50 0.75 22.90
N ASP A 633 32.98 0.55 24.13
CA ASP A 633 33.13 1.64 25.11
C ASP A 633 34.19 2.60 24.63
N GLY A 634 33.98 3.91 24.78
CA GLY A 634 34.96 4.91 24.34
C GLY A 634 34.48 6.35 24.58
N THR A 635 35.25 7.28 24.03
CA THR A 635 34.89 8.72 24.04
C THR A 635 34.66 9.19 22.61
N VAL A 636 33.59 9.91 22.37
CA VAL A 636 33.30 10.50 21.06
C VAL A 636 34.38 11.52 20.69
N LYS A 637 35.16 11.26 19.66
CA LYS A 637 36.21 12.16 19.16
C LYS A 637 35.66 13.20 18.18
N SER A 638 34.90 12.72 17.21
CA SER A 638 34.27 13.61 16.22
C SER A 638 32.91 13.08 15.81
N VAL A 639 32.03 13.99 15.39
CA VAL A 639 30.70 13.70 14.86
C VAL A 639 30.63 14.34 13.47
N SER A 640 30.57 13.51 12.43
CA SER A 640 30.41 13.92 11.03
C SER A 640 28.92 13.99 10.63
N ALA A 641 28.05 13.37 11.43
CA ALA A 641 26.62 13.32 11.21
C ALA A 641 25.96 14.70 11.42
N THR A 642 25.24 15.19 10.41
CA THR A 642 24.46 16.45 10.50
C THR A 642 22.99 16.14 10.25
N VAL A 643 22.11 16.58 11.16
CA VAL A 643 20.66 16.34 11.06
C VAL A 643 20.12 16.88 9.74
N GLY A 644 19.31 16.07 9.04
CA GLY A 644 18.73 16.38 7.74
C GLY A 644 19.61 16.05 6.52
N THR A 645 20.84 15.56 6.72
CA THR A 645 21.75 15.16 5.63
C THR A 645 21.48 13.71 5.24
N ALA A 646 21.45 13.43 3.93
CA ALA A 646 21.40 12.07 3.40
C ALA A 646 22.77 11.40 3.52
N VAL A 647 22.80 10.16 3.97
CA VAL A 647 24.00 9.31 4.08
C VAL A 647 23.80 8.00 3.34
N ASN A 648 24.89 7.45 2.82
CA ASN A 648 24.93 6.14 2.20
C ASN A 648 25.42 5.08 3.19
N THR A 649 25.34 3.82 2.83
CA THR A 649 25.98 2.73 3.58
C THR A 649 27.48 3.02 3.68
N ASP A 650 28.05 2.76 4.86
CA ASP A 650 29.47 2.97 5.20
C ASP A 650 29.93 4.44 5.28
N ASP A 651 29.04 5.43 5.11
CA ASP A 651 29.38 6.82 5.39
C ASP A 651 29.73 6.99 6.89
N LEU A 652 30.82 7.67 7.17
CA LEU A 652 31.31 7.89 8.53
C LEU A 652 30.39 8.86 9.30
N LEU A 653 29.83 8.40 10.41
CA LEU A 653 28.93 9.17 11.26
C LEU A 653 29.62 9.74 12.51
N VAL A 654 30.35 8.87 13.22
CA VAL A 654 31.01 9.20 14.50
C VAL A 654 32.35 8.46 14.58
N VAL A 655 33.33 9.08 15.22
CA VAL A 655 34.61 8.45 15.56
C VAL A 655 34.70 8.33 17.07
N LEU A 656 34.96 7.13 17.57
CA LEU A 656 35.23 6.81 18.97
C LEU A 656 36.72 6.57 19.19
N GLY A 657 37.24 6.95 20.36
CA GLY A 657 38.59 6.71 20.74
C GLY A 657 38.82 6.74 22.24
#